data_ecb702c0052f58e9e1cadd9c7761ecde
#
_entry.id   ecb702c0052f58e9e1cadd9c7761ecde
#
_cell.length_a   1.000
_cell.length_b   1.000
_cell.length_c   1.000
_cell.angle_alpha   90.00
_cell.angle_beta   90.00
_cell.angle_gamma   90.00
#
_symmetry.space_group_name_H-M   'P 1'
#
loop_
_entity.id
_entity.type
_entity.pdbx_description
1 polymer ?
#
loop_
_entity_poly.entity_id
_entity_poly.type
_entity_poly.pdbx_seq_one_letter_code
_entity_poly.pdbx_strand_id
1 'polypeptide(L)'
;RLDPRGDLGIGSVQLPEPGILGIRPGQSPQAVLAERCRGALLTRYPDASDSGRRAIEARLDDELGVVAGLGYPTYFLTVATVCDLIRDMDGRVAARGSGAGSLVNYLLGISGVDPIRHDLLMERFCSPLRAQLPDIDIDVESDRRTAIYERILDRFGGDRVTCVSMMDTYRVRHAVRDVGGALGMPPNEVDAIAKAFPHIRARDARSAIADLPELRASGLDAPRLQTFFDLVERVDGLPRHIALHPCGVVLSNSGLLDRTPVEASWLGFPMSHFDKDDVEAMGLLKLDVLGIRMQSSMAHAVAEVERVDGVRIQLDDQRQVPLDDEATFRLIRSTHTLGCFQIESPGQRELIGKFGPESFDDIIIDISLFRPGPVKSDMITPFLRARQGWSEPDHLHETLVPALRETAGVVVFHEQVLRIVAETAGVTLAEADEVRRAMGSPEGQVEVEAWWRPAATARGYAPEDVDRIWAVLKAFASFGFCKAHAAAFALPTYQSAWLKTHHPAAFLAGVLTHDPGMYPKRLILDDARNLGIAVLGLDVNASDDTYRVEKVAPWDEPPPQILDQQSRSRPAHPDLPDGRAYGIRLSLSDVKGISEAEVQRLVAGRPYVTLADVWNRAQPSRPVLERLVMAGALDSLYGLSGHRAVAGLGRRGKVTRRDLLLHVAELERYSRATARRAPRGRRGGA
;
A
#
# COMPACT_ATOMS: atom_id res chain seq x y z
N ARG A 1 -43.15 -10.67 -17.32
CA ARG A 1 -42.17 -10.85 -16.19
C ARG A 1 -40.81 -10.90 -16.82
N LEU A 2 -39.90 -10.03 -16.39
CA LEU A 2 -38.49 -10.10 -16.78
C LEU A 2 -37.87 -11.39 -16.17
N ASP A 3 -37.13 -12.14 -16.97
CA ASP A 3 -36.26 -13.21 -16.46
C ASP A 3 -34.90 -12.59 -16.19
N PRO A 4 -34.50 -12.41 -14.91
CA PRO A 4 -33.22 -11.78 -14.58
C PRO A 4 -32.01 -12.53 -15.15
N ARG A 5 -32.09 -13.83 -15.32
CA ARG A 5 -30.99 -14.62 -15.89
C ARG A 5 -30.94 -14.54 -17.41
N GLY A 6 -32.10 -14.62 -18.07
CA GLY A 6 -32.19 -14.54 -19.53
C GLY A 6 -32.06 -13.14 -20.07
N ASP A 7 -32.76 -12.17 -19.45
CA ASP A 7 -32.85 -10.79 -19.99
C ASP A 7 -31.65 -9.92 -19.56
N LEU A 8 -31.12 -10.08 -18.35
CA LEU A 8 -30.01 -9.29 -17.83
C LEU A 8 -28.68 -10.03 -17.81
N GLY A 9 -28.68 -11.34 -18.07
CA GLY A 9 -27.48 -12.19 -18.03
C GLY A 9 -26.86 -12.28 -16.63
N ILE A 10 -27.66 -12.18 -15.54
CA ILE A 10 -27.18 -12.28 -14.18
C ILE A 10 -26.52 -13.64 -13.96
N GLY A 11 -25.28 -13.61 -13.44
CA GLY A 11 -24.44 -14.78 -13.21
C GLY A 11 -23.58 -15.20 -14.41
N SER A 12 -23.75 -14.57 -15.59
CA SER A 12 -22.79 -14.71 -16.69
C SER A 12 -21.72 -13.62 -16.62
N VAL A 13 -20.47 -13.97 -16.95
CA VAL A 13 -19.35 -13.03 -16.91
C VAL A 13 -19.52 -11.98 -18.03
N GLN A 14 -19.48 -10.71 -17.63
CA GLN A 14 -19.62 -9.54 -18.52
C GLN A 14 -18.27 -8.82 -18.63
N LEU A 15 -17.64 -8.91 -19.79
CA LEU A 15 -16.32 -8.31 -20.05
C LEU A 15 -16.42 -7.21 -21.13
N PRO A 16 -15.49 -6.24 -21.16
CA PRO A 16 -15.37 -5.28 -22.25
C PRO A 16 -15.27 -5.98 -23.60
N GLU A 17 -15.89 -5.40 -24.62
CA GLU A 17 -15.87 -5.93 -25.99
C GLU A 17 -14.44 -5.92 -26.57
N PRO A 18 -14.07 -6.92 -27.38
CA PRO A 18 -12.73 -6.99 -27.98
C PRO A 18 -12.30 -5.72 -28.72
N GLY A 19 -13.24 -5.05 -29.37
CA GLY A 19 -12.99 -3.81 -30.12
C GLY A 19 -12.46 -2.66 -29.26
N ILE A 20 -12.92 -2.52 -27.99
CA ILE A 20 -12.40 -1.49 -27.08
C ILE A 20 -10.97 -1.75 -26.66
N LEU A 21 -10.50 -3.00 -26.73
CA LEU A 21 -9.13 -3.41 -26.47
C LEU A 21 -8.22 -3.31 -27.70
N GLY A 22 -8.73 -2.78 -28.83
CA GLY A 22 -7.98 -2.66 -30.07
C GLY A 22 -7.91 -3.95 -30.91
N ILE A 23 -8.69 -4.96 -30.57
CA ILE A 23 -8.77 -6.22 -31.31
C ILE A 23 -9.66 -6.00 -32.56
N ARG A 24 -9.13 -6.29 -33.73
CA ARG A 24 -9.82 -6.09 -35.01
C ARG A 24 -10.97 -7.09 -35.21
N PRO A 25 -12.04 -6.71 -35.94
CA PRO A 25 -13.09 -7.65 -36.32
C PRO A 25 -12.50 -8.89 -37.00
N GLY A 26 -12.90 -10.08 -36.54
CA GLY A 26 -12.39 -11.36 -37.06
C GLY A 26 -11.09 -11.86 -36.42
N GLN A 27 -10.42 -11.06 -35.59
CA GLN A 27 -9.25 -11.49 -34.83
C GLN A 27 -9.70 -12.13 -33.51
N SER A 28 -9.12 -13.29 -33.20
CA SER A 28 -9.41 -14.00 -31.94
C SER A 28 -8.72 -13.31 -30.73
N PRO A 29 -9.43 -12.96 -29.65
CA PRO A 29 -8.81 -12.47 -28.41
C PRO A 29 -7.76 -13.44 -27.86
N GLN A 30 -7.98 -14.76 -27.97
CA GLN A 30 -7.02 -15.78 -27.57
C GLN A 30 -5.71 -15.70 -28.37
N ALA A 31 -5.81 -15.49 -29.69
CA ALA A 31 -4.62 -15.35 -30.52
C ALA A 31 -3.81 -14.11 -30.16
N VAL A 32 -4.49 -12.98 -29.89
CA VAL A 32 -3.86 -11.71 -29.44
C VAL A 32 -3.17 -11.90 -28.10
N LEU A 33 -3.83 -12.56 -27.15
CA LEU A 33 -3.26 -12.87 -25.83
C LEU A 33 -1.99 -13.73 -25.98
N ALA A 34 -2.08 -14.81 -26.75
CA ALA A 34 -0.96 -15.71 -26.97
C ALA A 34 0.21 -15.03 -27.69
N GLU A 35 -0.06 -14.21 -28.71
CA GLU A 35 0.96 -13.42 -29.43
C GLU A 35 1.68 -12.46 -28.48
N ARG A 36 0.93 -11.75 -27.64
CA ARG A 36 1.48 -10.82 -26.67
C ARG A 36 2.38 -11.51 -25.64
N CYS A 37 1.94 -12.64 -25.09
CA CYS A 37 2.73 -13.45 -24.17
C CYS A 37 4.01 -13.99 -24.82
N ARG A 38 3.91 -14.59 -25.99
CA ARG A 38 5.07 -15.15 -26.73
C ARG A 38 6.06 -14.05 -27.13
N GLY A 39 5.57 -12.86 -27.52
CA GLY A 39 6.43 -11.70 -27.80
C GLY A 39 7.26 -11.25 -26.60
N ALA A 40 6.74 -11.40 -25.39
CA ALA A 40 7.42 -11.02 -24.16
C ALA A 40 8.45 -12.06 -23.67
N LEU A 41 8.39 -13.31 -24.12
CA LEU A 41 9.28 -14.39 -23.65
C LEU A 41 10.76 -14.05 -23.79
N LEU A 42 11.18 -13.54 -24.93
CA LEU A 42 12.59 -13.19 -25.20
C LEU A 42 13.10 -12.07 -24.29
N THR A 43 12.22 -11.14 -23.95
CA THR A 43 12.57 -10.01 -23.08
C THR A 43 12.62 -10.43 -21.62
N ARG A 44 11.69 -11.29 -21.19
CA ARG A 44 11.59 -11.75 -19.80
C ARG A 44 12.58 -12.86 -19.44
N TYR A 45 12.94 -13.69 -20.43
CA TYR A 45 13.85 -14.83 -20.26
C TYR A 45 14.97 -14.82 -21.30
N PRO A 46 15.82 -13.76 -21.36
CA PRO A 46 16.85 -13.62 -22.38
C PRO A 46 17.88 -14.74 -22.29
N ASP A 47 18.21 -15.20 -21.09
CA ASP A 47 19.29 -16.15 -20.82
C ASP A 47 18.78 -17.60 -20.65
N ALA A 48 17.51 -17.87 -20.98
CA ALA A 48 16.97 -19.22 -20.84
C ALA A 48 17.62 -20.19 -21.82
N SER A 49 18.10 -21.33 -21.33
CA SER A 49 18.58 -22.42 -22.16
C SER A 49 17.46 -22.98 -23.07
N ASP A 50 17.80 -23.69 -24.13
CA ASP A 50 16.79 -24.28 -25.01
C ASP A 50 15.83 -25.24 -24.29
N SER A 51 16.32 -25.99 -23.29
CA SER A 51 15.48 -26.87 -22.49
C SER A 51 14.59 -26.06 -21.52
N GLY A 52 15.15 -25.02 -20.90
CA GLY A 52 14.40 -24.11 -20.06
C GLY A 52 13.31 -23.37 -20.81
N ARG A 53 13.64 -22.87 -22.02
CA ARG A 53 12.67 -22.21 -22.90
C ARG A 53 11.49 -23.10 -23.25
N ARG A 54 11.77 -24.36 -23.66
CA ARG A 54 10.71 -25.35 -23.96
C ARG A 54 9.81 -25.62 -22.74
N ALA A 55 10.38 -25.69 -21.52
CA ALA A 55 9.60 -25.87 -20.31
C ALA A 55 8.70 -24.67 -20.01
N ILE A 56 9.22 -23.44 -20.21
CA ILE A 56 8.46 -22.20 -20.05
C ILE A 56 7.33 -22.11 -21.09
N GLU A 57 7.61 -22.44 -22.36
CA GLU A 57 6.62 -22.47 -23.45
C GLU A 57 5.52 -23.51 -23.18
N ALA A 58 5.87 -24.71 -22.72
CA ALA A 58 4.90 -25.72 -22.36
C ALA A 58 3.96 -25.24 -21.25
N ARG A 59 4.49 -24.63 -20.17
CA ARG A 59 3.68 -24.04 -19.12
C ARG A 59 2.80 -22.90 -19.64
N LEU A 60 3.34 -22.04 -20.53
CA LEU A 60 2.53 -20.97 -21.14
C LEU A 60 1.37 -21.54 -21.95
N ASP A 61 1.59 -22.59 -22.72
CA ASP A 61 0.54 -23.22 -23.53
C ASP A 61 -0.52 -23.87 -22.64
N ASP A 62 -0.15 -24.49 -21.51
CA ASP A 62 -1.07 -25.02 -20.52
C ASP A 62 -1.91 -23.89 -19.89
N GLU A 63 -1.30 -22.80 -19.44
CA GLU A 63 -2.02 -21.66 -18.86
C GLU A 63 -2.96 -20.99 -19.88
N LEU A 64 -2.50 -20.78 -21.11
CA LEU A 64 -3.32 -20.27 -22.21
C LEU A 64 -4.49 -21.19 -22.55
N GLY A 65 -4.29 -22.50 -22.45
CA GLY A 65 -5.35 -23.51 -22.61
C GLY A 65 -6.43 -23.39 -21.55
N VAL A 66 -6.04 -23.20 -20.30
CA VAL A 66 -7.00 -22.96 -19.17
C VAL A 66 -7.75 -21.66 -19.40
N VAL A 67 -7.07 -20.56 -19.73
CA VAL A 67 -7.69 -19.25 -20.00
C VAL A 67 -8.69 -19.32 -21.15
N ALA A 68 -8.35 -20.02 -22.23
CA ALA A 68 -9.24 -20.23 -23.38
C ALA A 68 -10.46 -21.08 -23.02
N GLY A 69 -10.25 -22.19 -22.28
CA GLY A 69 -11.32 -23.09 -21.85
C GLY A 69 -12.37 -22.43 -20.95
N LEU A 70 -11.93 -21.45 -20.14
CA LEU A 70 -12.80 -20.66 -19.27
C LEU A 70 -13.43 -19.45 -20.00
N GLY A 71 -13.00 -19.10 -21.22
CA GLY A 71 -13.50 -17.93 -21.96
C GLY A 71 -12.96 -16.58 -21.46
N TYR A 72 -11.79 -16.53 -20.81
CA TYR A 72 -11.23 -15.34 -20.16
C TYR A 72 -10.11 -14.59 -20.89
N PRO A 73 -9.82 -14.81 -22.21
CA PRO A 73 -8.76 -14.03 -22.88
C PRO A 73 -8.96 -12.53 -22.81
N THR A 74 -10.22 -12.07 -22.98
CA THR A 74 -10.59 -10.64 -22.89
C THR A 74 -10.38 -10.07 -21.50
N TYR A 75 -10.57 -10.86 -20.44
CA TYR A 75 -10.29 -10.47 -19.06
C TYR A 75 -8.82 -10.11 -18.86
N PHE A 76 -7.90 -11.02 -19.22
CA PHE A 76 -6.45 -10.77 -19.08
C PHE A 76 -6.00 -9.58 -19.92
N LEU A 77 -6.52 -9.45 -21.14
CA LEU A 77 -6.22 -8.30 -22.01
C LEU A 77 -6.77 -6.98 -21.45
N THR A 78 -7.92 -7.00 -20.79
CA THR A 78 -8.48 -5.82 -20.09
C THR A 78 -7.56 -5.36 -18.97
N VAL A 79 -7.15 -6.28 -18.09
CA VAL A 79 -6.24 -5.94 -16.98
C VAL A 79 -4.88 -5.47 -17.50
N ALA A 80 -4.34 -6.14 -18.53
CA ALA A 80 -3.10 -5.71 -19.18
C ALA A 80 -3.21 -4.29 -19.74
N THR A 81 -4.35 -3.97 -20.40
CA THR A 81 -4.61 -2.63 -20.92
C THR A 81 -4.64 -1.58 -19.81
N VAL A 82 -5.26 -1.88 -18.67
CA VAL A 82 -5.23 -0.98 -17.50
C VAL A 82 -3.80 -0.79 -16.98
N CYS A 83 -3.02 -1.86 -16.86
CA CYS A 83 -1.62 -1.76 -16.44
C CYS A 83 -0.78 -0.93 -17.41
N ASP A 84 -0.99 -1.08 -18.73
CA ASP A 84 -0.30 -0.28 -19.73
C ASP A 84 -0.67 1.20 -19.64
N LEU A 85 -1.96 1.53 -19.45
CA LEU A 85 -2.41 2.91 -19.23
C LEU A 85 -1.71 3.57 -18.02
N ILE A 86 -1.51 2.81 -16.94
CA ILE A 86 -0.85 3.33 -15.74
C ILE A 86 0.65 3.58 -16.03
N ARG A 87 1.31 2.68 -16.76
CA ARG A 87 2.71 2.87 -17.17
C ARG A 87 2.91 4.03 -18.13
N ASP A 88 1.95 4.24 -19.06
CA ASP A 88 1.95 5.39 -19.97
C ASP A 88 1.85 6.74 -19.23
N MET A 89 1.40 6.70 -17.98
CA MET A 89 1.40 7.85 -17.07
C MET A 89 2.69 7.93 -16.23
N ASP A 90 3.73 7.15 -16.52
CA ASP A 90 4.90 6.95 -15.66
C ASP A 90 4.54 6.47 -14.24
N GLY A 91 3.41 5.77 -14.09
CA GLY A 91 2.92 5.23 -12.83
C GLY A 91 3.44 3.82 -12.56
N ARG A 92 3.75 3.53 -11.30
CA ARG A 92 4.09 2.18 -10.86
C ARG A 92 2.84 1.34 -10.70
N VAL A 93 2.88 0.10 -11.22
CA VAL A 93 1.78 -0.86 -11.10
C VAL A 93 2.32 -2.28 -11.00
N ALA A 94 1.75 -3.06 -10.09
CA ALA A 94 2.04 -4.49 -9.96
C ALA A 94 0.83 -5.24 -9.40
N ALA A 95 0.54 -6.42 -9.96
CA ALA A 95 -0.47 -7.30 -9.37
C ALA A 95 0.02 -7.88 -8.04
N ARG A 96 -0.95 -8.12 -7.16
CA ARG A 96 -0.78 -8.88 -5.91
C ARG A 96 -1.79 -10.04 -5.86
N GLY A 97 -1.76 -10.78 -4.76
CA GLY A 97 -2.68 -11.90 -4.59
C GLY A 97 -2.24 -13.14 -5.36
N SER A 98 -3.18 -14.03 -5.59
CA SER A 98 -2.92 -15.29 -6.29
C SER A 98 -2.57 -15.10 -7.77
N GLY A 99 -2.99 -13.97 -8.37
CA GLY A 99 -2.69 -13.63 -9.77
C GLY A 99 -1.19 -13.52 -10.09
N ALA A 100 -0.35 -13.26 -9.07
CA ALA A 100 1.11 -13.27 -9.24
C ALA A 100 1.67 -14.68 -9.56
N GLY A 101 0.89 -15.75 -9.36
CA GLY A 101 1.28 -17.12 -9.72
C GLY A 101 1.13 -17.47 -11.18
N SER A 102 0.55 -16.60 -12.02
CA SER A 102 0.33 -16.85 -13.44
C SER A 102 1.50 -16.35 -14.30
N LEU A 103 2.00 -17.22 -15.18
CA LEU A 103 3.00 -16.88 -16.20
C LEU A 103 2.41 -15.90 -17.22
N VAL A 104 1.13 -16.05 -17.57
CA VAL A 104 0.42 -15.11 -18.47
C VAL A 104 0.45 -13.70 -17.86
N ASN A 105 0.15 -13.53 -16.57
CA ASN A 105 0.20 -12.23 -15.89
C ASN A 105 1.61 -11.63 -15.85
N TYR A 106 2.63 -12.45 -15.65
CA TYR A 106 4.02 -12.02 -15.68
C TYR A 106 4.46 -11.55 -17.07
N LEU A 107 4.14 -12.31 -18.11
CA LEU A 107 4.48 -11.97 -19.51
C LEU A 107 3.73 -10.73 -20.01
N LEU A 108 2.48 -10.54 -19.58
CA LEU A 108 1.70 -9.33 -19.88
C LEU A 108 2.18 -8.10 -19.09
N GLY A 109 3.09 -8.29 -18.15
CA GLY A 109 3.53 -7.22 -17.25
C GLY A 109 2.50 -6.82 -16.19
N ILE A 110 1.47 -7.62 -15.95
CA ILE A 110 0.52 -7.43 -14.86
C ILE A 110 1.21 -7.70 -13.53
N SER A 111 1.99 -8.79 -13.44
CA SER A 111 2.80 -9.14 -12.27
C SER A 111 4.28 -8.81 -12.50
N GLY A 112 4.96 -8.35 -11.46
CA GLY A 112 6.42 -8.14 -11.45
C GLY A 112 7.23 -9.34 -11.00
N VAL A 113 6.58 -10.41 -10.52
CA VAL A 113 7.24 -11.60 -9.96
C VAL A 113 7.23 -12.74 -10.95
N ASP A 114 8.38 -13.35 -11.15
CA ASP A 114 8.56 -14.51 -12.03
C ASP A 114 8.02 -15.80 -11.37
N PRO A 115 6.92 -16.38 -11.88
CA PRO A 115 6.32 -17.58 -11.28
C PRO A 115 7.14 -18.84 -11.51
N ILE A 116 8.02 -18.87 -12.53
CA ILE A 116 8.93 -20.00 -12.78
C ILE A 116 10.04 -20.00 -11.74
N ARG A 117 10.70 -18.84 -11.56
CA ARG A 117 11.81 -18.69 -10.61
C ARG A 117 11.42 -19.04 -9.16
N HIS A 118 10.22 -18.64 -8.75
CA HIS A 118 9.74 -18.82 -7.38
C HIS A 118 8.78 -19.99 -7.20
N ASP A 119 8.66 -20.86 -8.21
CA ASP A 119 7.84 -22.08 -8.18
C ASP A 119 6.40 -21.83 -7.72
N LEU A 120 5.74 -20.82 -8.32
CA LEU A 120 4.38 -20.43 -8.04
C LEU A 120 3.37 -21.22 -8.87
N LEU A 121 2.19 -21.51 -8.33
CA LEU A 121 1.17 -22.34 -8.96
C LEU A 121 0.03 -21.48 -9.53
N MET A 122 -0.34 -21.71 -10.79
CA MET A 122 -1.50 -21.09 -11.42
C MET A 122 -2.82 -21.61 -10.85
N GLU A 123 -2.90 -22.89 -10.49
CA GLU A 123 -4.11 -23.56 -10.02
C GLU A 123 -4.70 -22.87 -8.78
N ARG A 124 -3.85 -22.26 -7.96
CA ARG A 124 -4.29 -21.45 -6.81
C ARG A 124 -5.01 -20.16 -7.25
N PHE A 125 -4.73 -19.65 -8.44
CA PHE A 125 -5.31 -18.46 -9.04
C PHE A 125 -6.46 -18.79 -9.98
N CYS A 126 -6.21 -19.65 -10.98
CA CYS A 126 -7.11 -19.99 -12.04
C CYS A 126 -6.97 -21.48 -12.39
N SER A 127 -8.07 -22.22 -12.41
CA SER A 127 -8.08 -23.65 -12.77
C SER A 127 -9.34 -23.98 -13.56
N PRO A 128 -9.34 -25.08 -14.35
CA PRO A 128 -10.50 -25.49 -15.12
C PRO A 128 -11.75 -25.81 -14.25
N LEU A 129 -11.55 -26.13 -12.98
CA LEU A 129 -12.61 -26.46 -12.04
C LEU A 129 -13.24 -25.23 -11.38
N ARG A 130 -12.65 -24.04 -11.58
CA ARG A 130 -13.11 -22.80 -10.96
C ARG A 130 -14.09 -22.07 -11.86
N ALA A 131 -15.37 -22.03 -11.47
CA ALA A 131 -16.42 -21.37 -12.23
C ALA A 131 -16.43 -19.83 -12.12
N GLN A 132 -15.82 -19.27 -11.06
CA GLN A 132 -15.78 -17.83 -10.81
C GLN A 132 -14.62 -17.16 -11.53
N LEU A 133 -14.82 -15.89 -11.93
CA LEU A 133 -13.76 -15.07 -12.48
C LEU A 133 -12.60 -14.96 -11.46
N PRO A 134 -11.35 -15.21 -11.89
CA PRO A 134 -10.21 -15.01 -10.99
C PRO A 134 -10.02 -13.54 -10.66
N ASP A 135 -9.63 -13.23 -9.42
CA ASP A 135 -9.45 -11.87 -8.94
C ASP A 135 -7.99 -11.42 -9.15
N ILE A 136 -7.80 -10.34 -9.91
CA ILE A 136 -6.50 -9.68 -10.09
C ILE A 136 -6.56 -8.31 -9.44
N ASP A 137 -5.95 -8.19 -8.26
CA ASP A 137 -5.74 -6.91 -7.60
C ASP A 137 -4.47 -6.25 -8.15
N ILE A 138 -4.52 -4.95 -8.40
CA ILE A 138 -3.36 -4.17 -8.82
C ILE A 138 -3.04 -3.08 -7.79
N ASP A 139 -1.78 -3.05 -7.37
CA ASP A 139 -1.22 -2.04 -6.49
C ASP A 139 -0.63 -0.90 -7.32
N VAL A 140 -1.02 0.33 -6.99
CA VAL A 140 -0.57 1.55 -7.67
C VAL A 140 -0.08 2.59 -6.67
N GLU A 141 0.53 3.66 -7.15
CA GLU A 141 0.87 4.82 -6.32
C GLU A 141 -0.39 5.47 -5.74
N SER A 142 -0.43 5.63 -4.42
CA SER A 142 -1.61 6.12 -3.70
C SER A 142 -2.00 7.54 -4.08
N ASP A 143 -1.03 8.42 -4.33
CA ASP A 143 -1.24 9.81 -4.72
C ASP A 143 -1.72 9.97 -6.17
N ARG A 144 -1.43 8.99 -7.03
CA ARG A 144 -1.89 8.97 -8.43
C ARG A 144 -3.22 8.26 -8.66
N ARG A 145 -3.78 7.59 -7.64
CA ARG A 145 -4.98 6.75 -7.79
C ARG A 145 -6.16 7.48 -8.44
N THR A 146 -6.41 8.73 -8.06
CA THR A 146 -7.52 9.53 -8.63
C THR A 146 -7.32 9.76 -10.14
N ALA A 147 -6.13 10.16 -10.56
CA ALA A 147 -5.80 10.34 -11.96
C ALA A 147 -5.84 9.03 -12.76
N ILE A 148 -5.47 7.91 -12.12
CA ILE A 148 -5.59 6.57 -12.72
C ILE A 148 -7.06 6.22 -12.96
N TYR A 149 -7.95 6.49 -12.01
CA TYR A 149 -9.40 6.27 -12.20
C TYR A 149 -9.96 7.11 -13.34
N GLU A 150 -9.61 8.40 -13.40
CA GLU A 150 -9.99 9.28 -14.53
C GLU A 150 -9.52 8.70 -15.87
N ARG A 151 -8.29 8.22 -15.93
CA ARG A 151 -7.71 7.64 -17.14
C ARG A 151 -8.41 6.34 -17.57
N ILE A 152 -8.81 5.50 -16.61
CA ILE A 152 -9.58 4.27 -16.88
C ILE A 152 -10.98 4.65 -17.42
N LEU A 153 -11.66 5.61 -16.78
CA LEU A 153 -12.98 6.10 -17.24
C LEU A 153 -12.91 6.69 -18.66
N ASP A 154 -11.91 7.51 -18.95
CA ASP A 154 -11.69 8.09 -20.28
C ASP A 154 -11.43 7.01 -21.33
N ARG A 155 -10.69 5.96 -20.99
CA ARG A 155 -10.31 4.90 -21.94
C ARG A 155 -11.45 3.99 -22.31
N PHE A 156 -12.27 3.59 -21.34
CA PHE A 156 -13.35 2.60 -21.55
C PHE A 156 -14.71 3.22 -21.77
N GLY A 157 -14.92 4.48 -21.35
CA GLY A 157 -16.18 5.20 -21.51
C GLY A 157 -17.20 4.92 -20.40
N GLY A 158 -18.09 5.88 -20.16
CA GLY A 158 -19.03 5.83 -19.05
C GLY A 158 -20.13 4.77 -19.16
N ASP A 159 -20.31 4.16 -20.32
CA ASP A 159 -21.22 3.03 -20.57
C ASP A 159 -20.62 1.65 -20.21
N ARG A 160 -19.31 1.61 -19.92
CA ARG A 160 -18.56 0.37 -19.60
C ARG A 160 -17.87 0.38 -18.25
N VAL A 161 -17.76 1.56 -17.62
CA VAL A 161 -16.99 1.72 -16.37
C VAL A 161 -17.80 2.44 -15.32
N THR A 162 -17.79 1.92 -14.11
CA THR A 162 -18.26 2.61 -12.91
C THR A 162 -17.41 2.19 -11.72
N CYS A 163 -17.51 2.91 -10.62
CA CYS A 163 -16.85 2.51 -9.38
C CYS A 163 -17.78 1.67 -8.52
N VAL A 164 -17.20 0.74 -7.77
CA VAL A 164 -17.93 -0.06 -6.77
C VAL A 164 -18.39 0.84 -5.63
N SER A 165 -19.58 0.60 -5.11
CA SER A 165 -20.06 1.25 -3.90
C SER A 165 -19.85 0.41 -2.64
N MET A 166 -20.07 1.05 -1.51
CA MET A 166 -20.20 0.39 -0.22
C MET A 166 -21.26 1.11 0.61
N MET A 167 -21.95 0.37 1.46
CA MET A 167 -22.83 0.98 2.45
C MET A 167 -22.02 1.50 3.62
N ASP A 168 -21.90 2.83 3.76
CA ASP A 168 -21.36 3.43 4.99
C ASP A 168 -22.36 3.25 6.12
N THR A 169 -21.91 2.64 7.21
CA THR A 169 -22.73 2.41 8.40
C THR A 169 -22.26 3.28 9.55
N TYR A 170 -23.20 3.62 10.44
CA TYR A 170 -22.88 4.45 11.59
C TYR A 170 -21.81 3.82 12.50
N ARG A 171 -20.72 4.55 12.68
CA ARG A 171 -19.68 4.36 13.69
C ARG A 171 -19.72 5.55 14.63
N VAL A 172 -19.05 5.47 15.79
CA VAL A 172 -19.16 6.47 16.84
C VAL A 172 -18.99 7.91 16.37
N ARG A 173 -17.99 8.20 15.54
CA ARG A 173 -17.71 9.58 15.07
C ARG A 173 -18.80 10.14 14.17
N HIS A 174 -19.33 9.31 13.26
CA HIS A 174 -20.43 9.70 12.38
C HIS A 174 -21.73 9.81 13.16
N ALA A 175 -22.03 8.85 14.03
CA ALA A 175 -23.19 8.89 14.90
C ALA A 175 -23.21 10.15 15.78
N VAL A 176 -22.08 10.49 16.40
CA VAL A 176 -21.93 11.73 17.21
C VAL A 176 -22.24 12.99 16.38
N ARG A 177 -21.71 13.07 15.14
CA ARG A 177 -21.94 14.25 14.29
C ARG A 177 -23.38 14.38 13.84
N ASP A 178 -23.96 13.29 13.34
CA ASP A 178 -25.29 13.33 12.74
C ASP A 178 -26.39 13.45 13.83
N VAL A 179 -26.29 12.72 14.93
CA VAL A 179 -27.20 12.84 16.09
C VAL A 179 -27.04 14.21 16.77
N GLY A 180 -25.80 14.68 16.95
CA GLY A 180 -25.54 16.01 17.53
C GLY A 180 -26.13 17.12 16.67
N GLY A 181 -25.97 17.03 15.35
CA GLY A 181 -26.59 17.95 14.40
C GLY A 181 -28.12 17.91 14.46
N ALA A 182 -28.72 16.71 14.53
CA ALA A 182 -30.17 16.54 14.63
C ALA A 182 -30.75 17.10 15.92
N LEU A 183 -30.00 17.04 17.03
CA LEU A 183 -30.37 17.61 18.32
C LEU A 183 -30.07 19.11 18.44
N GLY A 184 -29.52 19.75 17.40
CA GLY A 184 -29.20 21.17 17.40
C GLY A 184 -28.01 21.54 18.31
N MET A 185 -27.13 20.60 18.62
CA MET A 185 -25.92 20.87 19.39
C MET A 185 -24.96 21.79 18.64
N PRO A 186 -24.18 22.64 19.35
CA PRO A 186 -23.20 23.52 18.71
C PRO A 186 -22.16 22.71 17.89
N PRO A 187 -21.89 23.07 16.61
CA PRO A 187 -20.98 22.32 15.75
C PRO A 187 -19.59 22.11 16.34
N ASN A 188 -19.05 23.09 17.05
CA ASN A 188 -17.74 22.99 17.70
C ASN A 188 -17.74 21.96 18.85
N GLU A 189 -18.82 21.85 19.62
CA GLU A 189 -18.97 20.86 20.69
C GLU A 189 -19.08 19.46 20.08
N VAL A 190 -19.91 19.30 19.07
CA VAL A 190 -20.08 18.03 18.32
C VAL A 190 -18.75 17.55 17.72
N ASP A 191 -18.01 18.45 17.09
CA ASP A 191 -16.72 18.09 16.49
C ASP A 191 -15.67 17.73 17.54
N ALA A 192 -15.66 18.43 18.69
CA ALA A 192 -14.79 18.12 19.82
C ALA A 192 -15.10 16.73 20.39
N ILE A 193 -16.39 16.42 20.59
CA ILE A 193 -16.84 15.09 21.06
C ILE A 193 -16.45 14.02 20.06
N ALA A 194 -16.75 14.21 18.78
CA ALA A 194 -16.46 13.21 17.75
C ALA A 194 -14.95 12.91 17.62
N LYS A 195 -14.10 13.92 17.76
CA LYS A 195 -12.63 13.76 17.69
C LYS A 195 -12.04 13.09 18.93
N ALA A 196 -12.69 13.18 20.07
CA ALA A 196 -12.23 12.55 21.31
C ALA A 196 -12.32 11.01 21.23
N PHE A 197 -13.26 10.46 20.46
CA PHE A 197 -13.42 9.02 20.34
C PHE A 197 -12.38 8.40 19.39
N PRO A 198 -11.84 7.22 19.73
CA PRO A 198 -11.12 6.37 18.79
C PRO A 198 -12.05 5.79 17.72
N HIS A 199 -11.50 4.98 16.81
CA HIS A 199 -12.29 4.27 15.79
C HIS A 199 -12.95 3.01 16.39
N ILE A 200 -14.12 3.20 17.02
CA ILE A 200 -14.93 2.15 17.67
C ILE A 200 -16.35 2.13 17.11
N ARG A 201 -17.12 1.10 17.48
CA ARG A 201 -18.55 1.05 17.18
C ARG A 201 -19.32 2.10 17.98
N ALA A 202 -20.43 2.59 17.45
CA ALA A 202 -21.24 3.57 18.14
C ALA A 202 -21.88 3.00 19.41
N ARG A 203 -22.25 1.71 19.41
CA ARG A 203 -22.79 1.00 20.58
C ARG A 203 -21.83 0.90 21.76
N ASP A 204 -20.54 1.11 21.53
CA ASP A 204 -19.52 1.02 22.58
C ASP A 204 -19.18 2.41 23.15
N ALA A 205 -19.94 3.46 22.80
CA ALA A 205 -19.61 4.84 23.16
C ALA A 205 -19.54 5.07 24.66
N ARG A 206 -20.55 4.63 25.43
CA ARG A 206 -20.58 4.82 26.87
C ARG A 206 -19.58 3.95 27.62
N SER A 207 -19.38 2.71 27.18
CA SER A 207 -18.34 1.87 27.77
C SER A 207 -16.94 2.48 27.53
N ALA A 208 -16.68 3.00 26.35
CA ALA A 208 -15.42 3.69 26.06
C ALA A 208 -15.23 4.95 26.94
N ILE A 209 -16.28 5.74 27.22
CA ILE A 209 -16.21 6.87 28.13
C ILE A 209 -15.83 6.40 29.56
N ALA A 210 -16.37 5.25 30.01
CA ALA A 210 -16.07 4.69 31.31
C ALA A 210 -14.68 4.08 31.41
N ASP A 211 -14.18 3.45 30.32
CA ASP A 211 -12.97 2.62 30.33
C ASP A 211 -11.69 3.39 29.91
N LEU A 212 -11.82 4.34 28.98
CA LEU A 212 -10.65 5.06 28.44
C LEU A 212 -10.30 6.28 29.30
N PRO A 213 -9.07 6.38 29.86
CA PRO A 213 -8.66 7.48 30.73
C PRO A 213 -8.82 8.87 30.08
N GLU A 214 -8.56 8.97 28.78
CA GLU A 214 -8.65 10.21 28.01
C GLU A 214 -10.10 10.71 27.91
N LEU A 215 -11.08 9.80 27.87
CA LEU A 215 -12.50 10.13 27.77
C LEU A 215 -13.12 10.40 29.15
N ARG A 216 -12.66 9.73 30.21
CA ARG A 216 -13.12 10.00 31.59
C ARG A 216 -12.89 11.44 32.01
N ALA A 217 -11.75 12.02 31.62
CA ALA A 217 -11.41 13.41 31.98
C ALA A 217 -12.13 14.45 31.13
N SER A 218 -12.90 14.05 30.11
CA SER A 218 -13.53 14.96 29.15
C SER A 218 -14.89 15.50 29.56
N GLY A 219 -15.52 15.00 30.66
CA GLY A 219 -16.85 15.38 31.10
C GLY A 219 -17.97 14.90 30.17
N LEU A 220 -17.73 13.90 29.34
CA LEU A 220 -18.72 13.31 28.42
C LEU A 220 -19.76 12.43 29.13
N ASP A 221 -19.54 12.07 30.37
CA ASP A 221 -20.47 11.36 31.25
C ASP A 221 -21.57 12.25 31.86
N ALA A 222 -21.56 13.56 31.55
CA ALA A 222 -22.50 14.51 32.09
C ALA A 222 -23.97 14.10 31.82
N PRO A 223 -24.89 14.25 32.82
CA PRO A 223 -26.31 13.85 32.69
C PRO A 223 -27.00 14.46 31.46
N ARG A 224 -26.62 15.66 31.04
CA ARG A 224 -27.16 16.35 29.88
C ARG A 224 -26.88 15.60 28.56
N LEU A 225 -25.86 14.73 28.50
CA LEU A 225 -25.46 13.97 27.31
C LEU A 225 -26.01 12.53 27.28
N GLN A 226 -26.77 12.12 28.29
CA GLN A 226 -27.31 10.74 28.36
C GLN A 226 -28.19 10.42 27.15
N THR A 227 -29.24 11.25 26.91
CA THR A 227 -30.12 11.05 25.75
C THR A 227 -29.36 11.10 24.43
N PHE A 228 -28.37 11.97 24.33
CA PHE A 228 -27.51 12.05 23.14
C PHE A 228 -26.75 10.73 22.88
N PHE A 229 -26.09 10.18 23.91
CA PHE A 229 -25.36 8.92 23.77
C PHE A 229 -26.29 7.71 23.62
N ASP A 230 -27.49 7.73 24.21
CA ASP A 230 -28.51 6.70 23.95
C ASP A 230 -28.89 6.64 22.47
N LEU A 231 -29.04 7.78 21.81
CA LEU A 231 -29.32 7.86 20.38
C LEU A 231 -28.10 7.48 19.53
N VAL A 232 -26.90 7.91 19.92
CA VAL A 232 -25.65 7.54 19.27
C VAL A 232 -25.48 6.02 19.24
N GLU A 233 -25.74 5.34 20.34
CA GLU A 233 -25.61 3.88 20.43
C GLU A 233 -26.69 3.14 19.62
N ARG A 234 -27.92 3.68 19.57
CA ARG A 234 -29.04 3.08 18.80
C ARG A 234 -28.85 3.11 17.30
N VAL A 235 -28.11 4.06 16.77
CA VAL A 235 -27.84 4.11 15.31
C VAL A 235 -26.65 3.24 14.91
N ASP A 236 -26.00 2.52 15.83
CA ASP A 236 -24.85 1.66 15.51
C ASP A 236 -25.18 0.66 14.40
N GLY A 237 -24.36 0.65 13.36
CA GLY A 237 -24.49 -0.28 12.25
C GLY A 237 -25.64 -0.02 11.29
N LEU A 238 -26.53 0.96 11.57
CA LEU A 238 -27.56 1.33 10.59
C LEU A 238 -26.93 1.92 9.32
N PRO A 239 -27.55 1.74 8.16
CA PRO A 239 -27.15 2.40 6.92
C PRO A 239 -27.14 3.92 7.06
N ARG A 240 -26.08 4.56 6.63
CA ARG A 240 -25.94 6.01 6.62
C ARG A 240 -26.13 6.58 5.22
N HIS A 241 -25.34 6.14 4.28
CA HIS A 241 -25.41 6.47 2.85
C HIS A 241 -24.55 5.50 2.03
N ILE A 242 -24.80 5.46 0.73
CA ILE A 242 -23.91 4.79 -0.21
C ILE A 242 -22.68 5.67 -0.40
N ALA A 243 -21.51 5.06 -0.32
CA ALA A 243 -20.22 5.72 -0.50
C ALA A 243 -19.38 4.99 -1.56
N LEU A 244 -18.47 5.72 -2.17
CA LEU A 244 -17.49 5.13 -3.09
C LEU A 244 -16.61 4.13 -2.34
N HIS A 245 -16.56 2.89 -2.82
CA HIS A 245 -15.59 1.92 -2.32
C HIS A 245 -14.17 2.36 -2.68
N PRO A 246 -13.21 2.31 -1.77
CA PRO A 246 -11.89 2.91 -1.99
C PRO A 246 -11.04 2.23 -3.05
N CYS A 247 -11.41 1.05 -3.52
CA CYS A 247 -10.50 0.21 -4.29
C CYS A 247 -11.06 -0.36 -5.60
N GLY A 248 -12.38 -0.42 -5.79
CA GLY A 248 -12.98 -1.18 -6.87
C GLY A 248 -13.43 -0.32 -8.06
N VAL A 249 -13.00 -0.69 -9.27
CA VAL A 249 -13.54 -0.22 -10.55
C VAL A 249 -14.26 -1.40 -11.19
N VAL A 250 -15.51 -1.18 -11.62
CA VAL A 250 -16.28 -2.15 -12.41
C VAL A 250 -16.00 -1.89 -13.87
N LEU A 251 -15.58 -2.92 -14.59
CA LEU A 251 -15.35 -2.92 -16.02
C LEU A 251 -16.31 -3.93 -16.68
N SER A 252 -17.05 -3.53 -17.69
CA SER A 252 -18.06 -4.36 -18.35
C SER A 252 -18.14 -4.04 -19.85
N ASN A 253 -19.07 -4.68 -20.52
CA ASN A 253 -19.49 -4.28 -21.86
C ASN A 253 -20.41 -3.04 -21.83
N SER A 254 -20.80 -2.54 -23.01
CA SER A 254 -21.68 -1.36 -23.18
C SER A 254 -23.06 -1.48 -22.53
N GLY A 255 -23.47 -2.68 -22.08
CA GLY A 255 -24.71 -2.91 -21.34
C GLY A 255 -24.60 -2.74 -19.83
N LEU A 256 -23.52 -2.13 -19.29
CA LEU A 256 -23.37 -1.93 -17.85
C LEU A 256 -24.55 -1.16 -17.23
N LEU A 257 -24.96 -0.07 -17.87
CA LEU A 257 -26.02 0.80 -17.36
C LEU A 257 -27.42 0.18 -17.42
N ASP A 258 -27.59 -0.90 -18.21
CA ASP A 258 -28.82 -1.70 -18.22
C ASP A 258 -28.92 -2.62 -16.98
N ARG A 259 -27.79 -2.85 -16.31
CA ARG A 259 -27.67 -3.80 -15.18
C ARG A 259 -27.55 -3.13 -13.82
N THR A 260 -26.95 -1.95 -13.75
CA THR A 260 -26.75 -1.23 -12.49
C THR A 260 -27.13 0.24 -12.62
N PRO A 261 -27.95 0.78 -11.71
CA PRO A 261 -28.10 2.22 -11.55
C PRO A 261 -26.75 2.84 -11.16
N VAL A 262 -26.49 4.04 -11.62
CA VAL A 262 -25.25 4.78 -11.36
C VAL A 262 -25.59 6.19 -10.89
N GLU A 263 -24.91 6.65 -9.85
CA GLU A 263 -24.99 8.03 -9.36
C GLU A 263 -23.60 8.66 -9.23
N ALA A 264 -23.54 9.99 -9.17
CA ALA A 264 -22.28 10.68 -8.92
C ALA A 264 -21.87 10.55 -7.44
N SER A 265 -20.66 10.04 -7.18
CA SER A 265 -20.07 10.06 -5.85
C SER A 265 -19.70 11.50 -5.42
N TRP A 266 -19.38 11.68 -4.14
CA TRP A 266 -18.91 12.97 -3.63
C TRP A 266 -17.68 13.52 -4.38
N LEU A 267 -16.83 12.62 -4.89
CA LEU A 267 -15.65 12.97 -5.70
C LEU A 267 -15.97 13.18 -7.19
N GLY A 268 -17.24 13.07 -7.60
CA GLY A 268 -17.67 13.22 -8.99
C GLY A 268 -17.53 11.95 -9.85
N PHE A 269 -16.98 10.86 -9.31
CA PHE A 269 -16.91 9.59 -10.05
C PHE A 269 -18.26 8.90 -10.14
N PRO A 270 -18.59 8.25 -11.29
CA PRO A 270 -19.76 7.40 -11.39
C PRO A 270 -19.62 6.21 -10.42
N MET A 271 -20.68 5.94 -9.65
CA MET A 271 -20.70 4.92 -8.61
C MET A 271 -21.95 4.06 -8.80
N SER A 272 -21.76 2.74 -8.88
CA SER A 272 -22.88 1.79 -8.94
C SER A 272 -23.63 1.78 -7.60
N HIS A 273 -24.90 1.35 -7.61
CA HIS A 273 -25.66 1.13 -6.38
C HIS A 273 -25.38 -0.25 -5.75
N PHE A 274 -24.52 -1.04 -6.37
CA PHE A 274 -24.15 -2.38 -5.92
C PHE A 274 -22.82 -2.37 -5.21
N ASP A 275 -22.74 -3.14 -4.12
CA ASP A 275 -21.49 -3.38 -3.42
C ASP A 275 -20.65 -4.47 -4.11
N LYS A 276 -19.52 -4.82 -3.51
CA LYS A 276 -18.58 -5.81 -4.07
C LYS A 276 -19.19 -7.20 -4.26
N ASP A 277 -20.07 -7.60 -3.34
CA ASP A 277 -20.67 -8.94 -3.32
C ASP A 277 -21.78 -9.02 -4.41
N ASP A 278 -22.55 -7.97 -4.55
CA ASP A 278 -23.55 -7.81 -5.62
C ASP A 278 -22.89 -7.78 -7.01
N VAL A 279 -21.80 -7.03 -7.16
CA VAL A 279 -21.04 -6.91 -8.43
C VAL A 279 -20.52 -8.29 -8.87
N GLU A 280 -20.01 -9.09 -7.92
CA GLU A 280 -19.57 -10.46 -8.18
C GLU A 280 -20.73 -11.38 -8.56
N ALA A 281 -21.83 -11.31 -7.81
CA ALA A 281 -23.03 -12.12 -8.08
C ALA A 281 -23.67 -11.80 -9.45
N MET A 282 -23.52 -10.59 -9.94
CA MET A 282 -23.98 -10.17 -11.25
C MET A 282 -23.04 -10.56 -12.40
N GLY A 283 -21.87 -11.12 -12.12
CA GLY A 283 -20.88 -11.49 -13.12
C GLY A 283 -20.13 -10.29 -13.74
N LEU A 284 -20.16 -9.14 -13.09
CA LEU A 284 -19.41 -7.96 -13.54
C LEU A 284 -17.95 -8.06 -13.13
N LEU A 285 -17.05 -7.65 -14.01
CA LEU A 285 -15.63 -7.61 -13.68
C LEU A 285 -15.37 -6.48 -12.68
N LYS A 286 -14.99 -6.85 -11.46
CA LYS A 286 -14.41 -5.94 -10.47
C LYS A 286 -12.89 -5.98 -10.58
N LEU A 287 -12.28 -4.86 -10.83
CA LEU A 287 -10.83 -4.68 -10.79
C LEU A 287 -10.46 -3.81 -9.58
N ASP A 288 -9.75 -4.40 -8.61
CA ASP A 288 -9.27 -3.65 -7.47
C ASP A 288 -7.99 -2.90 -7.82
N VAL A 289 -8.08 -1.57 -7.83
CA VAL A 289 -6.95 -0.65 -8.06
C VAL A 289 -6.61 0.02 -6.73
N LEU A 290 -5.60 -0.52 -6.06
CA LEU A 290 -5.29 -0.23 -4.68
C LEU A 290 -4.14 0.78 -4.57
N GLY A 291 -4.41 1.94 -3.97
CA GLY A 291 -3.38 2.93 -3.69
C GLY A 291 -2.47 2.48 -2.54
N ILE A 292 -1.22 2.20 -2.81
CA ILE A 292 -0.20 1.81 -1.84
C ILE A 292 0.76 2.98 -1.62
N ARG A 293 0.79 3.52 -0.40
CA ARG A 293 1.64 4.66 -0.04
C ARG A 293 3.13 4.37 -0.22
N MET A 294 3.55 3.11 -0.01
CA MET A 294 4.94 2.72 -0.24
C MET A 294 5.32 2.82 -1.72
N GLN A 295 4.41 2.53 -2.65
CA GLN A 295 4.67 2.74 -4.08
C GLN A 295 4.92 4.23 -4.38
N SER A 296 4.13 5.14 -3.81
CA SER A 296 4.37 6.59 -3.90
C SER A 296 5.69 6.99 -3.25
N SER A 297 6.05 6.41 -2.10
CA SER A 297 7.31 6.69 -1.41
C SER A 297 8.52 6.27 -2.25
N MET A 298 8.46 5.11 -2.88
CA MET A 298 9.52 4.63 -3.76
C MET A 298 9.62 5.44 -5.06
N ALA A 299 8.48 5.82 -5.66
CA ALA A 299 8.46 6.70 -6.83
C ALA A 299 9.06 8.07 -6.51
N HIS A 300 8.71 8.65 -5.36
CA HIS A 300 9.31 9.90 -4.86
C HIS A 300 10.82 9.75 -4.66
N ALA A 301 11.28 8.66 -4.07
CA ALA A 301 12.70 8.39 -3.86
C ALA A 301 13.46 8.34 -5.18
N VAL A 302 12.95 7.62 -6.18
CA VAL A 302 13.56 7.55 -7.52
C VAL A 302 13.61 8.92 -8.19
N ALA A 303 12.53 9.71 -8.09
CA ALA A 303 12.51 11.07 -8.63
C ALA A 303 13.52 12.01 -7.93
N GLU A 304 13.70 11.89 -6.61
CA GLU A 304 14.70 12.65 -5.87
C GLU A 304 16.13 12.25 -6.24
N VAL A 305 16.42 10.96 -6.48
CA VAL A 305 17.72 10.51 -6.97
C VAL A 305 17.99 11.07 -8.36
N GLU A 306 17.03 11.02 -9.28
CA GLU A 306 17.18 11.58 -10.62
C GLU A 306 17.41 13.10 -10.56
N ARG A 307 16.65 13.82 -9.73
CA ARG A 307 16.77 15.28 -9.56
C ARG A 307 18.12 15.70 -8.97
N VAL A 308 18.65 14.97 -7.99
CA VAL A 308 19.83 15.36 -7.21
C VAL A 308 21.13 14.81 -7.83
N ASP A 309 21.09 13.58 -8.32
CA ASP A 309 22.28 12.85 -8.80
C ASP A 309 22.29 12.65 -10.31
N GLY A 310 21.15 12.92 -11.00
CA GLY A 310 21.02 12.71 -12.45
C GLY A 310 20.96 11.22 -12.84
N VAL A 311 20.70 10.32 -11.88
CA VAL A 311 20.64 8.89 -12.09
C VAL A 311 19.18 8.45 -12.17
N ARG A 312 18.78 7.90 -13.32
CA ARG A 312 17.44 7.33 -13.51
C ARG A 312 17.41 5.86 -13.10
N ILE A 313 16.72 5.55 -12.02
CA ILE A 313 16.57 4.19 -11.49
C ILE A 313 15.26 3.59 -12.00
N GLN A 314 15.33 2.36 -12.51
CA GLN A 314 14.18 1.53 -12.83
C GLN A 314 14.15 0.36 -11.85
N LEU A 315 13.29 0.44 -10.83
CA LEU A 315 13.25 -0.53 -9.73
C LEU A 315 12.90 -1.95 -10.19
N ASP A 316 12.21 -2.08 -11.31
CA ASP A 316 11.79 -3.39 -11.86
C ASP A 316 12.84 -3.97 -12.85
N ASP A 317 13.92 -3.24 -13.16
CA ASP A 317 15.05 -3.74 -13.96
C ASP A 317 16.08 -4.41 -13.03
N GLN A 318 16.12 -5.74 -13.04
CA GLN A 318 17.03 -6.52 -12.20
C GLN A 318 18.53 -6.32 -12.54
N ARG A 319 18.87 -5.67 -13.66
CA ARG A 319 20.25 -5.27 -13.95
C ARG A 319 20.66 -4.04 -13.14
N GLN A 320 19.70 -3.19 -12.76
CA GLN A 320 19.92 -2.03 -11.90
C GLN A 320 19.66 -2.35 -10.43
N VAL A 321 18.65 -3.17 -10.15
CA VAL A 321 18.23 -3.59 -8.81
C VAL A 321 18.25 -5.13 -8.76
N PRO A 322 19.45 -5.73 -8.65
CA PRO A 322 19.57 -7.18 -8.57
C PRO A 322 18.95 -7.72 -7.27
N LEU A 323 18.22 -8.84 -7.37
CA LEU A 323 17.51 -9.43 -6.22
C LEU A 323 18.43 -10.24 -5.26
N ASP A 324 19.72 -10.20 -5.48
CA ASP A 324 20.79 -10.87 -4.72
C ASP A 324 21.84 -9.89 -4.18
N ASP A 325 21.50 -8.60 -4.07
CA ASP A 325 22.43 -7.60 -3.54
C ASP A 325 22.71 -7.82 -2.04
N GLU A 326 23.92 -8.26 -1.73
CA GLU A 326 24.37 -8.57 -0.35
C GLU A 326 24.30 -7.34 0.58
N ALA A 327 24.49 -6.12 0.06
CA ALA A 327 24.39 -4.92 0.88
C ALA A 327 22.94 -4.72 1.38
N THR A 328 21.97 -4.99 0.53
CA THR A 328 20.54 -4.95 0.89
C THR A 328 20.20 -6.03 1.92
N PHE A 329 20.65 -7.27 1.75
CA PHE A 329 20.40 -8.32 2.73
C PHE A 329 21.11 -8.05 4.06
N ARG A 330 22.27 -7.42 4.06
CA ARG A 330 22.96 -6.97 5.28
C ARG A 330 22.14 -5.94 6.05
N LEU A 331 21.56 -4.95 5.36
CA LEU A 331 20.61 -4.00 5.97
C LEU A 331 19.40 -4.74 6.57
N ILE A 332 18.79 -5.65 5.82
CA ILE A 332 17.64 -6.42 6.32
C ILE A 332 17.99 -7.19 7.58
N ARG A 333 19.07 -7.98 7.57
CA ARG A 333 19.56 -8.75 8.74
C ARG A 333 19.92 -7.87 9.92
N SER A 334 20.38 -6.65 9.69
CA SER A 334 20.70 -5.69 10.77
C SER A 334 19.50 -5.21 11.56
N THR A 335 18.26 -5.49 11.09
CA THR A 335 16.99 -5.03 11.68
C THR A 335 16.76 -3.51 11.64
N HIS A 336 17.61 -2.74 10.98
CA HIS A 336 17.44 -1.29 10.78
C HIS A 336 16.48 -0.98 9.62
N THR A 337 15.32 -1.62 9.64
CA THR A 337 14.33 -1.65 8.55
C THR A 337 13.17 -0.68 8.77
N LEU A 338 13.34 0.36 9.59
CA LEU A 338 12.35 1.43 9.72
C LEU A 338 12.03 2.05 8.35
N GLY A 339 10.75 2.22 8.07
CA GLY A 339 10.25 2.71 6.80
C GLY A 339 10.25 1.69 5.66
N CYS A 340 10.88 0.52 5.79
CA CYS A 340 10.84 -0.52 4.77
C CYS A 340 9.50 -1.27 4.79
N PHE A 341 8.97 -1.55 3.60
CA PHE A 341 7.67 -2.20 3.46
C PHE A 341 7.64 -3.58 4.11
N GLN A 342 6.56 -3.90 4.82
CA GLN A 342 6.28 -5.16 5.52
C GLN A 342 7.25 -5.58 6.65
N ILE A 343 8.45 -5.02 6.74
CA ILE A 343 9.52 -5.47 7.64
C ILE A 343 9.92 -4.44 8.70
N GLU A 344 9.09 -3.41 8.92
CA GLU A 344 9.40 -2.33 9.89
C GLU A 344 8.82 -2.57 11.30
N SER A 345 7.79 -3.41 11.45
CA SER A 345 7.14 -3.60 12.75
C SER A 345 8.08 -4.27 13.78
N PRO A 346 7.91 -4.02 15.10
CA PRO A 346 8.80 -4.60 16.11
C PRO A 346 8.91 -6.12 16.03
N GLY A 347 7.77 -6.82 15.85
CA GLY A 347 7.77 -8.27 15.76
C GLY A 347 8.43 -8.79 14.48
N GLN A 348 8.23 -8.08 13.36
CA GLN A 348 8.88 -8.42 12.09
C GLN A 348 10.40 -8.23 12.18
N ARG A 349 10.86 -7.14 12.78
CA ARG A 349 12.28 -6.88 13.01
C ARG A 349 12.91 -7.93 13.93
N GLU A 350 12.18 -8.40 14.96
CA GLU A 350 12.62 -9.48 15.82
C GLU A 350 12.75 -10.80 15.04
N LEU A 351 11.77 -11.14 14.20
CA LEU A 351 11.79 -12.33 13.37
C LEU A 351 12.98 -12.30 12.40
N ILE A 352 13.15 -11.23 11.65
CA ILE A 352 14.28 -11.04 10.71
C ILE A 352 15.63 -11.23 11.40
N GLY A 353 15.80 -10.65 12.59
CA GLY A 353 17.03 -10.79 13.36
C GLY A 353 17.33 -12.23 13.78
N LYS A 354 16.29 -13.04 14.01
CA LYS A 354 16.41 -14.47 14.33
C LYS A 354 16.54 -15.34 13.09
N PHE A 355 15.85 -14.99 12.02
CA PHE A 355 15.81 -15.75 10.78
C PHE A 355 17.07 -15.55 9.94
N GLY A 356 17.55 -14.32 9.82
CA GLY A 356 18.72 -13.96 9.02
C GLY A 356 18.54 -14.19 7.52
N PRO A 357 17.61 -13.47 6.83
CA PRO A 357 17.36 -13.66 5.39
C PRO A 357 18.62 -13.44 4.54
N GLU A 358 18.87 -14.34 3.59
CA GLU A 358 20.02 -14.31 2.68
C GLU A 358 19.60 -14.27 1.20
N SER A 359 18.33 -14.54 0.92
CA SER A 359 17.78 -14.61 -0.42
C SER A 359 16.41 -13.93 -0.52
N PHE A 360 15.99 -13.66 -1.75
CA PHE A 360 14.65 -13.14 -2.00
C PHE A 360 13.54 -14.11 -1.54
N ASP A 361 13.76 -15.42 -1.69
CA ASP A 361 12.84 -16.45 -1.22
C ASP A 361 12.73 -16.47 0.31
N ASP A 362 13.78 -16.14 1.04
CA ASP A 362 13.72 -15.97 2.49
C ASP A 362 12.80 -14.79 2.89
N ILE A 363 12.74 -13.71 2.10
CA ILE A 363 11.78 -12.61 2.34
C ILE A 363 10.35 -13.08 2.13
N ILE A 364 10.10 -13.93 1.12
CA ILE A 364 8.78 -14.53 0.87
C ILE A 364 8.33 -15.34 2.10
N ILE A 365 9.23 -16.15 2.66
CA ILE A 365 8.97 -16.96 3.84
C ILE A 365 8.73 -16.08 5.08
N ASP A 366 9.60 -15.08 5.32
CA ASP A 366 9.51 -14.16 6.47
C ASP A 366 8.16 -13.45 6.54
N ILE A 367 7.73 -12.84 5.42
CA ILE A 367 6.43 -12.16 5.32
C ILE A 367 5.26 -13.10 5.59
N SER A 368 5.41 -14.39 5.26
CA SER A 368 4.37 -15.40 5.41
C SER A 368 4.30 -15.96 6.84
N LEU A 369 5.42 -16.06 7.53
CA LEU A 369 5.48 -16.59 8.89
C LEU A 369 4.93 -15.61 9.93
N PHE A 370 5.15 -14.30 9.76
CA PHE A 370 4.69 -13.31 10.72
C PHE A 370 3.25 -12.87 10.48
N ARG A 371 2.31 -13.80 10.70
CA ARG A 371 0.87 -13.57 10.57
C ARG A 371 0.11 -14.19 11.75
N PRO A 372 -1.12 -13.72 12.08
CA PRO A 372 -1.86 -14.21 13.22
C PRO A 372 -2.04 -15.74 13.25
N GLY A 373 -2.20 -16.37 12.09
CA GLY A 373 -2.32 -17.82 11.98
C GLY A 373 -1.04 -18.56 12.36
N PRO A 374 0.06 -18.41 11.60
CA PRO A 374 1.34 -19.06 11.91
C PRO A 374 1.88 -18.73 13.30
N VAL A 375 1.69 -17.49 13.79
CA VAL A 375 2.09 -17.09 15.14
C VAL A 375 1.30 -17.86 16.21
N LYS A 376 -0.04 -17.98 16.05
CA LYS A 376 -0.89 -18.72 17.00
C LYS A 376 -0.64 -20.23 16.99
N SER A 377 -0.25 -20.77 15.85
CA SER A 377 0.01 -22.22 15.67
C SER A 377 1.46 -22.61 15.95
N ASP A 378 2.27 -21.69 16.47
CA ASP A 378 3.71 -21.87 16.78
C ASP A 378 4.51 -22.49 15.61
N MET A 379 4.28 -22.04 14.39
CA MET A 379 5.02 -22.49 13.20
C MET A 379 6.41 -21.85 13.11
N ILE A 380 6.62 -20.71 13.76
CA ILE A 380 7.87 -19.94 13.72
C ILE A 380 8.99 -20.71 14.43
N THR A 381 8.73 -21.27 15.61
CA THR A 381 9.75 -21.95 16.41
C THR A 381 10.36 -23.18 15.71
N PRO A 382 9.57 -24.15 15.18
CA PRO A 382 10.14 -25.29 14.46
C PRO A 382 10.91 -24.85 13.20
N PHE A 383 10.40 -23.87 12.44
CA PHE A 383 11.09 -23.35 11.29
C PHE A 383 12.46 -22.74 11.65
N LEU A 384 12.53 -21.88 12.67
CA LEU A 384 13.78 -21.24 13.10
C LEU A 384 14.78 -22.27 13.63
N ARG A 385 14.33 -23.27 14.39
CA ARG A 385 15.21 -24.34 14.89
C ARG A 385 15.83 -25.16 13.76
N ALA A 386 15.02 -25.52 12.76
CA ALA A 386 15.53 -26.24 11.61
C ALA A 386 16.48 -25.37 10.75
N ARG A 387 16.10 -24.11 10.50
CA ARG A 387 16.92 -23.15 9.75
C ARG A 387 18.29 -22.87 10.41
N GLN A 388 18.32 -22.81 11.74
CA GLN A 388 19.54 -22.58 12.54
C GLN A 388 20.35 -23.87 12.80
N GLY A 389 19.88 -25.02 12.31
CA GLY A 389 20.55 -26.31 12.50
C GLY A 389 20.43 -26.87 13.92
N TRP A 390 19.46 -26.38 14.72
CA TRP A 390 19.22 -26.89 16.09
C TRP A 390 18.34 -28.15 16.11
N SER A 391 17.64 -28.43 15.03
CA SER A 391 16.88 -29.66 14.80
C SER A 391 16.91 -30.02 13.34
N GLU A 392 16.78 -31.33 13.03
CA GLU A 392 16.57 -31.79 11.67
C GLU A 392 15.17 -31.37 11.17
N PRO A 393 15.05 -30.96 9.89
CA PRO A 393 13.75 -30.68 9.28
C PRO A 393 12.84 -31.91 9.27
N ASP A 394 11.61 -31.78 9.77
CA ASP A 394 10.59 -32.84 9.70
C ASP A 394 9.69 -32.62 8.46
N HIS A 395 9.97 -33.36 7.39
CA HIS A 395 9.22 -33.27 6.13
C HIS A 395 7.93 -34.12 6.10
N LEU A 396 7.49 -34.66 7.26
CA LEU A 396 6.32 -35.52 7.42
C LEU A 396 6.46 -36.92 6.76
N HIS A 397 6.93 -36.98 5.50
CA HIS A 397 7.20 -38.19 4.74
C HIS A 397 8.21 -37.91 3.63
N GLU A 398 8.97 -38.90 3.20
CA GLU A 398 10.02 -38.75 2.16
C GLU A 398 9.48 -38.22 0.82
N THR A 399 8.26 -38.62 0.41
CA THR A 399 7.60 -38.15 -0.80
C THR A 399 7.23 -36.66 -0.75
N LEU A 400 7.14 -36.08 0.43
CA LEU A 400 6.76 -34.67 0.66
C LEU A 400 7.98 -33.75 0.77
N VAL A 401 9.20 -34.28 0.77
CA VAL A 401 10.44 -33.48 0.80
C VAL A 401 10.47 -32.40 -0.31
N PRO A 402 10.09 -32.70 -1.58
CA PRO A 402 10.09 -31.66 -2.61
C PRO A 402 9.15 -30.48 -2.31
N ALA A 403 8.01 -30.75 -1.68
CA ALA A 403 7.02 -29.73 -1.34
C ALA A 403 7.39 -28.90 -0.10
N LEU A 404 8.18 -29.45 0.83
CA LEU A 404 8.43 -28.87 2.14
C LEU A 404 9.88 -28.43 2.37
N ARG A 405 10.81 -28.70 1.44
CA ARG A 405 12.23 -28.40 1.59
C ARG A 405 12.50 -26.91 1.81
N GLU A 406 11.85 -26.04 1.05
CA GLU A 406 12.07 -24.58 1.11
C GLU A 406 11.72 -23.97 2.47
N THR A 407 10.82 -24.61 3.21
CA THR A 407 10.33 -24.16 4.52
C THR A 407 10.80 -25.09 5.65
N ALA A 408 11.85 -25.85 5.42
CA ALA A 408 12.46 -26.73 6.41
C ALA A 408 11.45 -27.71 7.08
N GLY A 409 10.51 -28.23 6.29
CA GLY A 409 9.50 -29.18 6.73
C GLY A 409 8.21 -28.54 7.28
N VAL A 410 8.21 -27.23 7.51
CA VAL A 410 7.02 -26.55 8.04
C VAL A 410 6.09 -26.15 6.89
N VAL A 411 4.79 -26.43 7.02
CA VAL A 411 3.81 -25.99 6.03
C VAL A 411 3.48 -24.51 6.28
N VAL A 412 3.80 -23.65 5.33
CA VAL A 412 3.61 -22.18 5.39
C VAL A 412 2.63 -21.70 4.31
N PHE A 413 2.62 -22.35 3.15
CA PHE A 413 1.93 -21.91 1.96
C PHE A 413 0.72 -22.78 1.59
N HIS A 414 -0.32 -22.17 1.03
CA HIS A 414 -1.43 -22.90 0.40
C HIS A 414 -0.93 -23.85 -0.69
N GLU A 415 0.04 -23.40 -1.47
CA GLU A 415 0.66 -24.16 -2.55
C GLU A 415 1.29 -25.48 -2.04
N GLN A 416 1.84 -25.48 -0.84
CA GLN A 416 2.33 -26.69 -0.18
C GLN A 416 1.19 -27.64 0.18
N VAL A 417 0.06 -27.12 0.66
CA VAL A 417 -1.15 -27.93 0.92
C VAL A 417 -1.63 -28.60 -0.37
N LEU A 418 -1.66 -27.86 -1.50
CA LEU A 418 -2.04 -28.43 -2.79
C LEU A 418 -1.11 -29.59 -3.18
N ARG A 419 0.20 -29.40 -3.04
CA ARG A 419 1.20 -30.43 -3.35
C ARG A 419 1.10 -31.64 -2.43
N ILE A 420 0.88 -31.43 -1.14
CA ILE A 420 0.67 -32.53 -0.17
C ILE A 420 -0.57 -33.34 -0.55
N VAL A 421 -1.71 -32.67 -0.81
CA VAL A 421 -2.95 -33.36 -1.19
C VAL A 421 -2.79 -34.07 -2.52
N ALA A 422 -2.20 -33.44 -3.52
CA ALA A 422 -1.97 -34.02 -4.83
C ALA A 422 -1.11 -35.31 -4.75
N GLU A 423 -0.01 -35.23 -4.01
CA GLU A 423 0.92 -36.37 -3.83
C GLU A 423 0.26 -37.50 -3.04
N THR A 424 -0.37 -37.19 -1.89
CA THR A 424 -0.91 -38.20 -0.98
C THR A 424 -2.21 -38.82 -1.44
N ALA A 425 -3.07 -38.10 -2.18
CA ALA A 425 -4.32 -38.61 -2.71
C ALA A 425 -4.25 -39.05 -4.19
N GLY A 426 -3.18 -38.69 -4.92
CA GLY A 426 -3.02 -38.98 -6.33
C GLY A 426 -3.97 -38.18 -7.24
N VAL A 427 -4.25 -36.94 -6.88
CA VAL A 427 -5.13 -36.02 -7.62
C VAL A 427 -4.33 -34.91 -8.28
N THR A 428 -4.95 -34.19 -9.21
CA THR A 428 -4.35 -33.01 -9.84
C THR A 428 -4.26 -31.82 -8.87
N LEU A 429 -3.40 -30.83 -9.16
CA LEU A 429 -3.31 -29.62 -8.35
C LEU A 429 -4.62 -28.82 -8.37
N ALA A 430 -5.38 -28.85 -9.46
CA ALA A 430 -6.69 -28.22 -9.55
C ALA A 430 -7.71 -28.87 -8.59
N GLU A 431 -7.76 -30.19 -8.53
CA GLU A 431 -8.59 -30.93 -7.56
C GLU A 431 -8.11 -30.69 -6.14
N ALA A 432 -6.82 -30.63 -5.91
CA ALA A 432 -6.24 -30.30 -4.60
C ALA A 432 -6.64 -28.88 -4.12
N ASP A 433 -6.80 -27.89 -5.02
CA ASP A 433 -7.32 -26.56 -4.62
C ASP A 433 -8.79 -26.62 -4.19
N GLU A 434 -9.62 -27.44 -4.87
CA GLU A 434 -11.01 -27.68 -4.40
C GLU A 434 -11.04 -28.27 -3.00
N VAL A 435 -10.21 -29.29 -2.74
CA VAL A 435 -10.05 -29.92 -1.43
C VAL A 435 -9.62 -28.89 -0.38
N ARG A 436 -8.60 -28.07 -0.68
CA ARG A 436 -8.15 -27.01 0.22
C ARG A 436 -9.26 -26.00 0.53
N ARG A 437 -10.07 -25.61 -0.47
CA ARG A 437 -11.20 -24.70 -0.25
C ARG A 437 -12.29 -25.31 0.62
N ALA A 438 -12.63 -26.58 0.38
CA ALA A 438 -13.59 -27.31 1.19
C ALA A 438 -13.16 -27.39 2.67
N MET A 439 -11.87 -27.57 2.95
CA MET A 439 -11.33 -27.58 4.32
C MET A 439 -11.50 -26.24 5.07
N GLY A 440 -11.90 -25.16 4.40
CA GLY A 440 -12.13 -23.84 5.03
C GLY A 440 -13.34 -23.81 6.00
N SER A 441 -14.23 -24.81 5.98
CA SER A 441 -15.35 -24.96 6.90
C SER A 441 -15.23 -26.22 7.77
N PRO A 442 -15.81 -26.24 8.98
CA PRO A 442 -15.81 -27.44 9.83
C PRO A 442 -16.45 -28.65 9.16
N GLU A 443 -17.55 -28.45 8.45
CA GLU A 443 -18.29 -29.48 7.72
C GLU A 443 -17.42 -30.05 6.59
N GLY A 444 -16.80 -29.16 5.80
CA GLY A 444 -15.91 -29.56 4.71
C GLY A 444 -14.68 -30.31 5.21
N GLN A 445 -14.15 -30.00 6.40
CA GLN A 445 -13.04 -30.74 6.99
C GLN A 445 -13.42 -32.21 7.25
N VAL A 446 -14.63 -32.46 7.74
CA VAL A 446 -15.13 -33.83 7.99
C VAL A 446 -15.27 -34.59 6.67
N GLU A 447 -15.83 -33.96 5.65
CA GLU A 447 -16.02 -34.57 4.32
C GLU A 447 -14.68 -34.89 3.66
N VAL A 448 -13.74 -33.94 3.71
CA VAL A 448 -12.39 -34.11 3.15
C VAL A 448 -11.62 -35.20 3.90
N GLU A 449 -11.70 -35.27 5.24
CA GLU A 449 -11.06 -36.32 6.03
C GLU A 449 -11.55 -37.70 5.64
N ALA A 450 -12.88 -37.88 5.50
CA ALA A 450 -13.49 -39.14 5.13
C ALA A 450 -13.09 -39.62 3.72
N TRP A 451 -12.86 -38.69 2.80
CA TRP A 451 -12.37 -38.96 1.45
C TRP A 451 -10.86 -39.19 1.38
N TRP A 452 -10.08 -38.30 2.02
CA TRP A 452 -8.62 -38.27 1.87
C TRP A 452 -7.90 -39.44 2.55
N ARG A 453 -8.33 -39.85 3.77
CA ARG A 453 -7.66 -40.91 4.51
C ARG A 453 -7.64 -42.25 3.74
N PRO A 454 -8.74 -42.73 3.18
CA PRO A 454 -8.72 -43.93 2.33
C PRO A 454 -7.83 -43.75 1.09
N ALA A 455 -7.84 -42.58 0.45
CA ALA A 455 -7.03 -42.32 -0.72
C ALA A 455 -5.53 -42.38 -0.39
N ALA A 456 -5.07 -41.72 0.70
CA ALA A 456 -3.71 -41.77 1.16
C ALA A 456 -3.27 -43.21 1.54
N THR A 457 -4.11 -43.96 2.24
CA THR A 457 -3.83 -45.35 2.55
C THR A 457 -3.69 -46.22 1.29
N ALA A 458 -4.53 -46.00 0.29
CA ALA A 458 -4.45 -46.70 -1.00
C ALA A 458 -3.17 -46.38 -1.77
N ARG A 459 -2.56 -45.20 -1.51
CA ARG A 459 -1.25 -44.79 -2.06
C ARG A 459 -0.06 -45.38 -1.31
N GLY A 460 -0.29 -46.11 -0.21
CA GLY A 460 0.74 -46.83 0.53
C GLY A 460 1.28 -46.10 1.77
N TYR A 461 0.68 -44.98 2.16
CA TYR A 461 1.08 -44.29 3.40
C TYR A 461 0.69 -45.09 4.63
N ALA A 462 1.60 -45.23 5.60
CA ALA A 462 1.33 -45.92 6.87
C ALA A 462 0.27 -45.15 7.68
N PRO A 463 -0.54 -45.84 8.52
CA PRO A 463 -1.55 -45.16 9.34
C PRO A 463 -1.01 -43.99 10.17
N GLU A 464 0.18 -44.15 10.71
CA GLU A 464 0.85 -43.12 11.52
C GLU A 464 1.20 -41.85 10.70
N ASP A 465 1.63 -42.06 9.44
CA ASP A 465 1.93 -40.92 8.51
C ASP A 465 0.63 -40.26 8.06
N VAL A 466 -0.43 -41.05 7.81
CA VAL A 466 -1.76 -40.51 7.50
C VAL A 466 -2.29 -39.64 8.64
N ASP A 467 -2.13 -40.05 9.89
CA ASP A 467 -2.55 -39.28 11.05
C ASP A 467 -1.73 -37.98 11.19
N ARG A 468 -0.41 -38.05 11.02
CA ARG A 468 0.49 -36.90 11.11
C ARG A 468 0.18 -35.87 10.00
N ILE A 469 0.07 -36.34 8.76
CA ILE A 469 -0.21 -35.47 7.60
C ILE A 469 -1.58 -34.82 7.76
N TRP A 470 -2.60 -35.59 8.16
CA TRP A 470 -3.94 -35.05 8.39
C TRP A 470 -3.98 -33.98 9.48
N ALA A 471 -3.28 -34.21 10.60
CA ALA A 471 -3.20 -33.24 11.68
C ALA A 471 -2.64 -31.87 11.18
N VAL A 472 -1.63 -31.90 10.31
CA VAL A 472 -1.05 -30.70 9.69
C VAL A 472 -2.04 -30.07 8.70
N LEU A 473 -2.65 -30.84 7.79
CA LEU A 473 -3.62 -30.31 6.83
C LEU A 473 -4.80 -29.64 7.53
N LYS A 474 -5.34 -30.27 8.58
CA LYS A 474 -6.45 -29.74 9.38
C LYS A 474 -6.09 -28.45 10.10
N ALA A 475 -4.92 -28.39 10.72
CA ALA A 475 -4.45 -27.18 11.39
C ALA A 475 -4.26 -26.04 10.39
N PHE A 476 -3.82 -26.35 9.17
CA PHE A 476 -3.46 -25.38 8.15
C PHE A 476 -4.66 -24.87 7.33
N ALA A 477 -5.78 -25.61 7.26
CA ALA A 477 -6.98 -25.24 6.51
C ALA A 477 -7.52 -23.85 6.86
N SER A 478 -7.32 -23.40 8.11
CA SER A 478 -7.78 -22.09 8.59
C SER A 478 -6.73 -20.97 8.49
N PHE A 479 -5.43 -21.27 8.23
CA PHE A 479 -4.34 -20.33 8.46
C PHE A 479 -3.31 -20.20 7.34
N GLY A 480 -3.45 -20.96 6.26
CA GLY A 480 -2.50 -20.92 5.13
C GLY A 480 -2.37 -19.57 4.47
N PHE A 481 -1.20 -19.30 3.89
CA PHE A 481 -0.91 -18.09 3.15
C PHE A 481 -0.60 -18.39 1.67
N CYS A 482 -1.05 -17.56 0.75
CA CYS A 482 -0.76 -17.71 -0.67
C CYS A 482 0.70 -17.30 -0.95
N LYS A 483 1.53 -18.24 -1.42
CA LYS A 483 2.94 -17.98 -1.75
C LYS A 483 3.06 -16.90 -2.83
N ALA A 484 2.20 -16.93 -3.84
CA ALA A 484 2.17 -15.92 -4.90
C ALA A 484 1.91 -14.52 -4.35
N HIS A 485 1.01 -14.38 -3.35
CA HIS A 485 0.77 -13.10 -2.69
C HIS A 485 2.00 -12.64 -1.86
N ALA A 486 2.66 -13.56 -1.17
CA ALA A 486 3.88 -13.25 -0.44
C ALA A 486 5.01 -12.81 -1.39
N ALA A 487 5.18 -13.49 -2.51
CA ALA A 487 6.16 -13.14 -3.54
C ALA A 487 5.89 -11.75 -4.14
N ALA A 488 4.61 -11.43 -4.41
CA ALA A 488 4.21 -10.11 -4.88
C ALA A 488 4.55 -9.00 -3.87
N PHE A 489 4.45 -9.27 -2.56
CA PHE A 489 4.82 -8.31 -1.51
C PHE A 489 6.33 -8.31 -1.19
N ALA A 490 7.03 -9.42 -1.41
CA ALA A 490 8.47 -9.48 -1.23
C ALA A 490 9.20 -8.52 -2.19
N LEU A 491 8.67 -8.31 -3.41
CA LEU A 491 9.31 -7.41 -4.38
C LEU A 491 9.36 -5.95 -3.89
N PRO A 492 8.26 -5.27 -3.55
CA PRO A 492 8.34 -3.92 -2.97
C PRO A 492 9.03 -3.88 -1.60
N THR A 493 9.00 -4.97 -0.82
CA THR A 493 9.78 -5.08 0.41
C THR A 493 11.26 -4.98 0.13
N TYR A 494 11.76 -5.79 -0.79
CA TYR A 494 13.16 -5.78 -1.20
C TYR A 494 13.55 -4.44 -1.84
N GLN A 495 12.73 -3.91 -2.76
CA GLN A 495 12.98 -2.63 -3.43
C GLN A 495 13.05 -1.47 -2.44
N SER A 496 12.21 -1.46 -1.42
CA SER A 496 12.26 -0.43 -0.36
C SER A 496 13.53 -0.54 0.50
N ALA A 497 13.97 -1.76 0.82
CA ALA A 497 15.23 -2.00 1.52
C ALA A 497 16.45 -1.65 0.65
N TRP A 498 16.41 -1.97 -0.64
CA TRP A 498 17.45 -1.61 -1.59
C TRP A 498 17.60 -0.08 -1.72
N LEU A 499 16.48 0.65 -1.86
CA LEU A 499 16.50 2.11 -1.88
C LEU A 499 17.06 2.68 -0.58
N LYS A 500 16.70 2.11 0.57
CA LYS A 500 17.25 2.53 1.86
C LYS A 500 18.76 2.27 1.95
N THR A 501 19.24 1.17 1.36
CA THR A 501 20.65 0.79 1.35
C THR A 501 21.48 1.74 0.48
N HIS A 502 21.05 1.97 -0.75
CA HIS A 502 21.84 2.68 -1.75
C HIS A 502 21.52 4.19 -1.84
N HIS A 503 20.29 4.59 -1.48
CA HIS A 503 19.82 5.98 -1.56
C HIS A 503 19.03 6.37 -0.30
N PRO A 504 19.63 6.27 0.91
CA PRO A 504 18.90 6.40 2.18
C PRO A 504 18.20 7.75 2.35
N ALA A 505 18.81 8.84 1.92
CA ALA A 505 18.21 10.17 2.02
C ALA A 505 16.95 10.30 1.13
N ALA A 506 17.03 9.84 -0.12
CA ALA A 506 15.92 9.87 -1.05
C ALA A 506 14.78 8.95 -0.59
N PHE A 507 15.10 7.76 -0.13
CA PHE A 507 14.12 6.83 0.42
C PHE A 507 13.36 7.41 1.62
N LEU A 508 14.10 7.95 2.61
CA LEU A 508 13.48 8.51 3.80
C LEU A 508 12.70 9.80 3.51
N ALA A 509 13.12 10.61 2.52
CA ALA A 509 12.32 11.75 2.05
C ALA A 509 10.97 11.30 1.47
N GLY A 510 10.94 10.21 0.69
CA GLY A 510 9.73 9.59 0.20
C GLY A 510 8.83 9.05 1.33
N VAL A 511 9.42 8.35 2.31
CA VAL A 511 8.70 7.86 3.50
C VAL A 511 8.10 9.01 4.31
N LEU A 512 8.85 10.09 4.54
CA LEU A 512 8.37 11.27 5.27
C LEU A 512 7.25 12.00 4.52
N THR A 513 7.28 12.00 3.19
CA THR A 513 6.27 12.67 2.34
C THR A 513 4.95 11.90 2.33
N HIS A 514 5.00 10.59 2.08
CA HIS A 514 3.79 9.78 1.83
C HIS A 514 3.29 9.01 3.06
N ASP A 515 4.07 8.97 4.13
CA ASP A 515 3.71 8.34 5.42
C ASP A 515 3.15 6.92 5.26
N PRO A 516 3.92 5.98 4.65
CA PRO A 516 3.44 4.63 4.32
C PRO A 516 3.42 3.69 5.52
N GLY A 517 4.14 4.03 6.59
CA GLY A 517 4.45 3.15 7.71
C GLY A 517 3.66 3.42 8.98
N MET A 518 4.06 2.73 10.04
CA MET A 518 3.41 2.83 11.36
C MET A 518 4.12 3.80 12.31
N TYR A 519 5.31 4.26 11.97
CA TYR A 519 6.12 5.10 12.84
C TYR A 519 5.91 6.59 12.56
N PRO A 520 5.82 7.43 13.60
CA PRO A 520 5.68 8.87 13.43
C PRO A 520 6.94 9.46 12.77
N LYS A 521 6.78 10.51 11.98
CA LYS A 521 7.84 11.19 11.23
C LYS A 521 9.08 11.52 12.05
N ARG A 522 8.90 11.84 13.36
CA ARG A 522 10.04 12.11 14.26
C ARG A 522 11.02 10.94 14.38
N LEU A 523 10.51 9.68 14.41
CA LEU A 523 11.37 8.51 14.48
C LEU A 523 12.06 8.22 13.14
N ILE A 524 11.39 8.50 12.03
CA ILE A 524 12.01 8.42 10.70
C ILE A 524 13.12 9.47 10.55
N LEU A 525 12.92 10.68 11.08
CA LEU A 525 13.97 11.73 11.10
C LEU A 525 15.13 11.36 12.02
N ASP A 526 14.88 10.66 13.13
CA ASP A 526 15.94 10.15 14.01
C ASP A 526 16.73 9.02 13.34
N ASP A 527 16.05 8.15 12.59
CA ASP A 527 16.71 7.12 11.76
C ASP A 527 17.59 7.77 10.67
N ALA A 528 17.10 8.83 10.01
CA ALA A 528 17.91 9.60 9.06
C ALA A 528 19.20 10.14 9.70
N ARG A 529 19.13 10.70 10.91
CA ARG A 529 20.31 11.16 11.66
C ARG A 529 21.27 10.02 12.01
N ASN A 530 20.73 8.85 12.36
CA ASN A 530 21.56 7.66 12.64
C ASN A 530 22.33 7.18 11.39
N LEU A 531 21.79 7.42 10.21
CA LEU A 531 22.46 7.17 8.91
C LEU A 531 23.36 8.32 8.46
N GLY A 532 23.57 9.35 9.30
CA GLY A 532 24.40 10.51 9.01
C GLY A 532 23.73 11.58 8.13
N ILE A 533 22.46 11.42 7.77
CA ILE A 533 21.73 12.37 6.92
C ILE A 533 21.40 13.64 7.72
N ALA A 534 21.72 14.81 7.16
CA ALA A 534 21.38 16.08 7.75
C ALA A 534 19.88 16.35 7.70
N VAL A 535 19.28 16.75 8.81
CA VAL A 535 17.90 17.24 8.82
C VAL A 535 17.92 18.76 8.66
N LEU A 536 17.52 19.24 7.49
CA LEU A 536 17.54 20.65 7.13
C LEU A 536 16.20 21.30 7.53
N GLY A 537 16.28 22.38 8.29
CA GLY A 537 15.11 23.11 8.80
C GLY A 537 14.22 23.68 7.69
N LEU A 538 13.02 24.16 8.06
CA LEU A 538 12.15 24.87 7.13
C LEU A 538 12.82 26.13 6.61
N ASP A 539 12.61 26.44 5.32
CA ASP A 539 13.07 27.66 4.67
C ASP A 539 12.06 28.05 3.59
N VAL A 540 11.56 29.29 3.62
CA VAL A 540 10.52 29.74 2.68
C VAL A 540 10.98 29.75 1.22
N ASN A 541 12.30 29.82 0.97
CA ASN A 541 12.87 29.79 -0.37
C ASN A 541 13.36 28.42 -0.82
N ALA A 542 13.55 27.46 0.11
CA ALA A 542 14.11 26.14 -0.19
C ALA A 542 13.13 24.98 0.07
N SER A 543 12.29 25.07 1.14
CA SER A 543 11.32 23.99 1.47
C SER A 543 10.17 23.92 0.48
N ASP A 544 9.77 22.73 0.08
CA ASP A 544 8.70 22.50 -0.88
C ASP A 544 7.43 21.94 -0.20
N ASP A 545 6.43 21.58 -0.98
CA ASP A 545 5.22 20.86 -0.53
C ASP A 545 5.54 19.43 -0.06
N THR A 546 6.67 18.87 -0.49
CA THR A 546 7.21 17.55 -0.13
C THR A 546 8.54 17.67 0.59
N TYR A 547 9.02 16.58 1.17
CA TYR A 547 10.39 16.51 1.67
C TYR A 547 11.36 16.37 0.51
N ARG A 548 12.42 17.20 0.51
CA ARG A 548 13.40 17.26 -0.58
C ARG A 548 14.78 16.86 -0.12
N VAL A 549 15.53 16.25 -1.01
CA VAL A 549 16.94 15.91 -0.76
C VAL A 549 17.85 17.01 -1.28
N GLU A 550 18.85 17.37 -0.51
CA GLU A 550 19.89 18.34 -0.89
C GLU A 550 21.28 17.71 -0.70
N LYS A 551 22.22 17.97 -1.62
CA LYS A 551 23.64 17.63 -1.38
C LYS A 551 24.21 18.57 -0.34
N VAL A 552 24.88 18.00 0.66
CA VAL A 552 25.61 18.74 1.69
C VAL A 552 27.07 18.32 1.63
N ALA A 553 28.01 19.19 2.03
CA ALA A 553 29.40 18.81 2.10
C ALA A 553 29.55 17.64 3.09
N PRO A 554 30.31 16.58 2.76
CA PRO A 554 30.63 15.52 3.70
C PRO A 554 31.21 16.14 4.98
N TRP A 555 30.77 15.67 6.13
CA TRP A 555 31.20 16.22 7.40
C TRP A 555 32.43 15.44 7.88
N ASP A 556 33.56 16.09 7.92
CA ASP A 556 34.75 15.56 8.63
C ASP A 556 34.54 15.64 10.13
N GLU A 557 33.72 16.60 10.58
CA GLU A 557 33.23 16.70 11.96
C GLU A 557 31.70 16.95 11.92
N PRO A 558 30.91 16.30 12.78
CA PRO A 558 29.49 16.61 12.89
C PRO A 558 29.34 18.09 13.29
N PRO A 559 28.42 18.87 12.66
CA PRO A 559 28.18 20.23 13.10
C PRO A 559 27.83 20.20 14.58
N PRO A 560 28.31 21.19 15.37
CA PRO A 560 27.92 21.33 16.74
C PRO A 560 26.40 21.51 16.77
N GLN A 561 25.70 20.41 17.07
CA GLN A 561 24.24 20.46 17.20
C GLN A 561 23.94 21.23 18.47
N ILE A 562 23.17 22.30 18.29
CA ILE A 562 22.55 23.06 19.38
C ILE A 562 21.38 22.24 19.94
N LEU A 563 21.54 20.99 20.22
CA LEU A 563 20.53 20.19 20.92
C LEU A 563 21.21 18.93 21.46
N ASP A 564 21.26 18.92 22.77
CA ASP A 564 21.43 17.75 23.63
C ASP A 564 22.73 16.94 23.49
N GLN A 565 23.51 16.99 24.55
CA GLN A 565 24.77 16.25 24.74
C GLN A 565 24.61 14.70 24.68
N GLN A 566 23.41 14.19 24.44
CA GLN A 566 23.11 12.77 24.34
C GLN A 566 23.05 12.24 22.89
N SER A 567 22.98 13.07 21.88
CA SER A 567 23.08 12.64 20.48
C SER A 567 24.46 12.88 19.90
N ARG A 568 25.48 12.30 20.54
CA ARG A 568 26.77 12.12 19.88
C ARG A 568 26.53 11.21 18.69
N SER A 569 26.74 11.75 17.47
CA SER A 569 26.77 10.96 16.24
C SER A 569 27.69 9.75 16.49
N ARG A 570 27.09 8.57 16.57
CA ARG A 570 27.85 7.33 16.52
C ARG A 570 28.60 7.34 15.17
N PRO A 571 29.88 6.91 15.14
CA PRO A 571 30.54 6.66 13.87
C PRO A 571 29.61 5.76 13.05
N ALA A 572 29.48 6.00 11.74
CA ALA A 572 28.65 5.18 10.86
C ALA A 572 28.98 3.70 11.15
N HIS A 573 27.95 2.93 11.50
CA HIS A 573 28.16 1.50 11.72
C HIS A 573 28.60 0.92 10.37
N PRO A 574 29.67 0.14 10.29
CA PRO A 574 30.23 -0.30 9.02
C PRO A 574 29.23 -1.07 8.15
N ASP A 575 28.18 -1.58 8.76
CA ASP A 575 27.11 -2.35 8.08
C ASP A 575 25.86 -1.51 7.73
N LEU A 576 25.84 -0.21 8.06
CA LEU A 576 24.70 0.67 7.75
C LEU A 576 25.02 1.61 6.59
N PRO A 577 23.99 2.02 5.82
CA PRO A 577 24.15 3.00 4.74
C PRO A 577 24.73 4.32 5.22
N ASP A 578 25.61 4.92 4.42
CA ASP A 578 26.23 6.21 4.71
C ASP A 578 25.50 7.34 3.95
N GLY A 579 24.72 8.13 4.67
CA GLY A 579 23.96 9.25 4.14
C GLY A 579 24.60 10.64 4.29
N ARG A 580 25.87 10.73 4.78
CA ARG A 580 26.54 11.98 5.18
C ARG A 580 26.69 13.03 4.05
N ALA A 581 26.63 12.59 2.80
CA ALA A 581 26.68 13.51 1.65
C ALA A 581 25.35 14.25 1.40
N TYR A 582 24.27 13.88 2.09
CA TYR A 582 22.93 14.36 1.81
C TYR A 582 22.24 14.93 3.05
N GLY A 583 21.29 15.82 2.81
CA GLY A 583 20.35 16.32 3.79
C GLY A 583 18.90 16.19 3.31
N ILE A 584 17.98 16.07 4.24
CA ILE A 584 16.53 16.07 3.99
C ILE A 584 15.97 17.41 4.48
N ARG A 585 15.44 18.22 3.54
CA ARG A 585 14.72 19.46 3.80
C ARG A 585 13.30 19.18 4.26
N LEU A 586 12.89 19.77 5.39
CA LEU A 586 11.52 19.65 5.90
C LEU A 586 10.52 20.30 4.94
N SER A 587 9.34 19.67 4.83
CA SER A 587 8.22 20.11 3.99
C SER A 587 7.43 21.25 4.63
N LEU A 588 6.98 22.21 3.84
CA LEU A 588 6.01 23.24 4.25
C LEU A 588 4.66 22.65 4.64
N SER A 589 4.27 21.52 4.04
CA SER A 589 2.98 20.86 4.30
C SER A 589 2.85 20.36 5.75
N ASP A 590 3.95 20.19 6.47
CA ASP A 590 3.93 19.77 7.88
C ASP A 590 3.67 20.92 8.86
N VAL A 591 3.62 22.16 8.39
CA VAL A 591 3.29 23.31 9.23
C VAL A 591 1.84 23.22 9.68
N LYS A 592 1.60 23.06 10.97
CA LYS A 592 0.27 22.86 11.52
C LYS A 592 -0.73 23.91 11.05
N GLY A 593 -1.80 23.47 10.37
CA GLY A 593 -2.91 24.33 9.92
C GLY A 593 -2.62 25.13 8.65
N ILE A 594 -1.54 24.83 7.94
CA ILE A 594 -1.33 25.30 6.58
C ILE A 594 -2.27 24.53 5.63
N SER A 595 -2.83 25.20 4.66
CA SER A 595 -3.61 24.59 3.58
C SER A 595 -2.74 24.33 2.36
N GLU A 596 -3.10 23.37 1.53
CA GLU A 596 -2.42 23.09 0.27
C GLU A 596 -2.30 24.34 -0.61
N ALA A 597 -3.39 25.12 -0.71
CA ALA A 597 -3.39 26.37 -1.45
C ALA A 597 -2.40 27.41 -0.91
N GLU A 598 -2.17 27.44 0.41
CA GLU A 598 -1.14 28.32 1.01
C GLU A 598 0.27 27.83 0.67
N VAL A 599 0.51 26.50 0.72
CA VAL A 599 1.78 25.90 0.30
C VAL A 599 2.08 26.24 -1.16
N GLN A 600 1.13 26.04 -2.05
CA GLN A 600 1.28 26.33 -3.48
C GLN A 600 1.60 27.82 -3.73
N ARG A 601 0.94 28.74 -3.02
CA ARG A 601 1.26 30.18 -3.14
C ARG A 601 2.64 30.51 -2.58
N LEU A 602 3.07 29.85 -1.48
CA LEU A 602 4.41 30.02 -0.92
C LEU A 602 5.49 29.56 -1.91
N VAL A 603 5.28 28.41 -2.54
CA VAL A 603 6.22 27.86 -3.52
C VAL A 603 6.27 28.72 -4.79
N ALA A 604 5.11 29.07 -5.35
CA ALA A 604 5.02 29.87 -6.58
C ALA A 604 5.52 31.31 -6.42
N GLY A 605 5.45 31.88 -5.20
CA GLY A 605 5.84 33.26 -4.91
C GLY A 605 7.35 33.49 -4.75
N ARG A 606 8.18 32.46 -4.86
CA ARG A 606 9.66 32.57 -4.67
C ARG A 606 10.34 33.36 -5.80
N PRO A 607 11.55 33.92 -5.55
CA PRO A 607 12.25 34.03 -4.25
C PRO A 607 11.68 35.15 -3.38
N TYR A 608 11.76 35.00 -2.05
CA TYR A 608 11.42 36.04 -1.08
C TYR A 608 12.68 36.68 -0.49
N VAL A 609 12.59 38.00 -0.19
CA VAL A 609 13.69 38.75 0.40
C VAL A 609 13.37 39.30 1.79
N THR A 610 12.09 39.45 2.13
CA THR A 610 11.63 39.94 3.45
C THR A 610 10.34 39.23 3.91
N LEU A 611 10.02 39.35 5.20
CA LEU A 611 8.74 38.92 5.75
C LEU A 611 7.55 39.60 5.06
N ALA A 612 7.66 40.91 4.78
CA ALA A 612 6.61 41.65 4.09
C ALA A 612 6.39 41.15 2.65
N ASP A 613 7.45 40.72 1.99
CA ASP A 613 7.38 40.13 0.66
C ASP A 613 6.62 38.79 0.69
N VAL A 614 6.91 37.94 1.68
CA VAL A 614 6.13 36.70 1.92
C VAL A 614 4.65 37.00 2.17
N TRP A 615 4.36 38.00 3.05
CA TRP A 615 2.99 38.40 3.38
C TRP A 615 2.22 38.85 2.14
N ASN A 616 2.81 39.69 1.34
CA ASN A 616 2.12 40.32 0.20
C ASN A 616 1.93 39.35 -0.99
N ARG A 617 2.92 38.52 -1.27
CA ARG A 617 2.93 37.66 -2.47
C ARG A 617 2.28 36.30 -2.22
N ALA A 618 2.58 35.62 -1.12
CA ALA A 618 2.03 34.32 -0.80
C ALA A 618 0.70 34.39 -0.01
N GLN A 619 0.44 35.52 0.64
CA GLN A 619 -0.77 35.74 1.44
C GLN A 619 -1.09 34.58 2.41
N PRO A 620 -0.13 34.14 3.23
CA PRO A 620 -0.41 33.12 4.23
C PRO A 620 -1.33 33.70 5.31
N SER A 621 -2.13 32.84 5.95
CA SER A 621 -2.87 33.25 7.14
C SER A 621 -1.90 33.62 8.27
N ARG A 622 -2.31 34.55 9.14
CA ARG A 622 -1.49 34.99 10.27
C ARG A 622 -0.98 33.82 11.12
N PRO A 623 -1.83 32.85 11.54
CA PRO A 623 -1.37 31.73 12.35
C PRO A 623 -0.32 30.85 11.65
N VAL A 624 -0.40 30.71 10.32
CA VAL A 624 0.57 29.96 9.53
C VAL A 624 1.89 30.73 9.46
N LEU A 625 1.85 32.05 9.18
CA LEU A 625 3.07 32.84 9.11
C LEU A 625 3.80 32.92 10.46
N GLU A 626 3.05 33.05 11.58
CA GLU A 626 3.63 33.01 12.92
C GLU A 626 4.34 31.66 13.19
N ARG A 627 3.75 30.53 12.75
CA ARG A 627 4.38 29.20 12.88
C ARG A 627 5.62 29.06 12.00
N LEU A 628 5.59 29.58 10.77
CA LEU A 628 6.77 29.61 9.90
C LEU A 628 7.91 30.41 10.53
N VAL A 629 7.62 31.57 11.12
CA VAL A 629 8.60 32.37 11.87
C VAL A 629 9.16 31.58 13.05
N MET A 630 8.30 30.99 13.88
CA MET A 630 8.74 30.21 15.05
C MET A 630 9.58 28.99 14.65
N ALA A 631 9.22 28.33 13.57
CA ALA A 631 9.96 27.18 13.02
C ALA A 631 11.29 27.57 12.36
N GLY A 632 11.57 28.87 12.18
CA GLY A 632 12.79 29.38 11.57
C GLY A 632 12.78 29.42 10.04
N ALA A 633 11.61 29.29 9.41
CA ALA A 633 11.50 29.26 7.95
C ALA A 633 11.92 30.58 7.25
N LEU A 634 12.06 31.67 7.99
CA LEU A 634 12.52 32.96 7.50
C LEU A 634 13.94 33.31 7.97
N ASP A 635 14.61 32.44 8.69
CA ASP A 635 15.92 32.72 9.29
C ASP A 635 16.98 33.05 8.24
N SER A 636 16.94 32.39 7.08
CA SER A 636 17.85 32.64 5.96
C SER A 636 17.74 34.06 5.41
N LEU A 637 16.54 34.68 5.41
CA LEU A 637 16.30 36.04 4.92
C LEU A 637 16.95 37.09 5.81
N TYR A 638 17.15 36.78 7.09
CA TYR A 638 17.67 37.74 8.10
C TYR A 638 19.00 37.30 8.69
N GLY A 639 19.63 36.26 8.14
CA GLY A 639 20.91 35.73 8.64
C GLY A 639 20.84 35.21 10.08
N LEU A 640 19.71 34.66 10.49
CA LEU A 640 19.48 34.11 11.83
C LEU A 640 19.93 32.65 11.94
N SER A 641 20.13 31.95 10.83
CA SER A 641 20.57 30.57 10.75
C SER A 641 22.07 30.43 10.56
N GLY A 642 22.73 29.59 11.38
CA GLY A 642 24.09 29.11 11.19
C GLY A 642 25.17 29.71 12.08
N HIS A 643 26.31 29.03 12.16
CA HIS A 643 27.51 29.38 12.96
C HIS A 643 28.13 30.75 12.62
N ARG A 644 27.87 31.28 11.43
CA ARG A 644 28.29 32.65 11.06
C ARG A 644 27.59 33.75 11.87
N ALA A 645 26.44 33.46 12.48
CA ALA A 645 25.75 34.39 13.38
C ALA A 645 26.55 34.66 14.68
N VAL A 646 27.37 33.68 15.10
CA VAL A 646 28.20 33.82 16.32
C VAL A 646 29.48 34.65 16.11
N ALA A 647 30.03 34.63 14.89
CA ALA A 647 31.23 35.40 14.54
C ALA A 647 31.02 36.92 14.42
N GLY A 648 29.76 37.38 14.50
CA GLY A 648 29.38 38.77 14.38
C GLY A 648 28.98 39.45 15.68
N LEU A 649 29.57 39.07 16.82
CA LEU A 649 29.38 39.68 18.13
C LEU A 649 29.80 41.16 18.15
N GLY A 650 28.98 42.05 17.60
CA GLY A 650 29.29 43.48 17.62
C GLY A 650 28.24 44.40 16.97
N ARG A 651 27.18 43.81 16.36
CA ARG A 651 26.16 44.66 15.73
C ARG A 651 24.94 44.85 16.63
N ARG A 652 24.77 46.01 17.20
CA ARG A 652 23.49 46.51 17.72
C ARG A 652 22.50 46.56 16.55
N GLY A 653 21.33 45.92 16.71
CA GLY A 653 20.23 45.95 15.71
C GLY A 653 20.00 44.66 14.95
N LYS A 654 20.35 43.47 15.46
CA LYS A 654 19.98 42.21 14.84
C LYS A 654 18.49 41.95 15.03
N VAL A 655 17.79 41.65 13.92
CA VAL A 655 16.43 41.16 13.91
C VAL A 655 16.40 39.80 14.61
N THR A 656 15.40 39.55 15.39
CA THR A 656 15.12 38.22 16.05
C THR A 656 13.79 37.66 15.57
N ARG A 657 13.54 36.37 15.78
CA ARG A 657 12.23 35.79 15.48
C ARG A 657 11.08 36.48 16.24
N ARG A 658 11.35 37.03 17.43
CA ARG A 658 10.38 37.82 18.20
C ARG A 658 10.01 39.13 17.46
N ASP A 659 10.97 39.81 16.89
CA ASP A 659 10.73 41.02 16.09
C ASP A 659 9.92 40.69 14.84
N LEU A 660 10.18 39.53 14.20
CA LEU A 660 9.40 39.07 13.08
C LEU A 660 7.94 38.74 13.45
N LEU A 661 7.69 38.15 14.63
CA LEU A 661 6.32 37.93 15.13
C LEU A 661 5.57 39.25 15.38
N LEU A 662 6.23 40.25 15.94
CA LEU A 662 5.66 41.60 16.08
C LEU A 662 5.31 42.22 14.72
N HIS A 663 6.21 42.09 13.75
CA HIS A 663 5.99 42.58 12.40
C HIS A 663 4.82 41.86 11.69
N VAL A 664 4.62 40.55 11.89
CA VAL A 664 3.42 39.85 11.39
C VAL A 664 2.14 40.51 11.91
N ALA A 665 2.08 40.84 13.21
CA ALA A 665 0.93 41.48 13.80
C ALA A 665 0.70 42.93 13.27
N GLU A 666 1.75 43.63 12.89
CA GLU A 666 1.67 44.95 12.26
C GLU A 666 1.15 44.84 10.82
N LEU A 667 1.67 43.93 10.02
CA LEU A 667 1.22 43.69 8.66
C LEU A 667 -0.28 43.33 8.62
N GLU A 668 -0.76 42.50 9.54
CA GLU A 668 -2.20 42.19 9.63
C GLU A 668 -3.02 43.44 9.94
N ARG A 669 -2.60 44.24 10.94
CA ARG A 669 -3.30 45.47 11.30
C ARG A 669 -3.38 46.44 10.11
N TYR A 670 -2.26 46.61 9.38
CA TYR A 670 -2.20 47.44 8.18
C TYR A 670 -3.14 46.92 7.08
N SER A 671 -3.12 45.61 6.79
CA SER A 671 -3.98 44.99 5.77
C SER A 671 -5.46 45.16 6.10
N ARG A 672 -5.86 44.99 7.39
CA ARG A 672 -7.23 45.23 7.85
C ARG A 672 -7.65 46.69 7.72
N ALA A 673 -6.76 47.61 8.01
CA ALA A 673 -7.02 49.06 7.88
C ALA A 673 -7.21 49.49 6.42
N THR A 674 -6.39 48.97 5.51
CA THR A 674 -6.48 49.25 4.07
C THR A 674 -7.71 48.61 3.45
N ALA A 675 -8.06 47.39 3.81
CA ALA A 675 -9.28 46.70 3.34
C ALA A 675 -10.57 47.45 3.76
N ARG A 676 -10.59 48.08 4.95
CA ARG A 676 -11.70 48.93 5.40
C ARG A 676 -11.81 50.25 4.64
N ARG A 677 -10.71 50.76 4.07
CA ARG A 677 -10.68 52.00 3.29
C ARG A 677 -10.96 51.81 1.81
N ALA A 678 -10.91 50.57 1.30
CA ALA A 678 -11.29 50.29 -0.09
C ALA A 678 -12.78 50.60 -0.31
N PRO A 679 -13.14 51.41 -1.35
CA PRO A 679 -14.53 51.71 -1.61
C PRO A 679 -15.30 50.45 -1.87
N ARG A 680 -16.42 50.25 -1.14
CA ARG A 680 -17.36 49.17 -1.42
C ARG A 680 -17.89 49.38 -2.84
N GLY A 681 -17.37 48.65 -3.81
CA GLY A 681 -17.88 48.62 -5.18
C GLY A 681 -19.39 48.38 -5.12
N ARG A 682 -20.18 49.25 -5.70
CA ARG A 682 -21.63 49.09 -5.93
C ARG A 682 -21.84 47.69 -6.52
N ARG A 683 -22.50 46.80 -5.78
CA ARG A 683 -23.13 45.63 -6.37
C ARG A 683 -24.15 46.18 -7.38
N GLY A 684 -23.79 46.18 -8.66
CA GLY A 684 -24.70 46.37 -9.75
C GLY A 684 -25.75 45.29 -9.66
N GLY A 685 -27.00 45.67 -9.38
CA GLY A 685 -28.14 44.82 -9.61
C GLY A 685 -28.32 44.63 -11.09
N ALA A 686 -28.47 43.43 -11.52
CA ALA A 686 -29.30 42.95 -12.60
C ALA A 686 -29.54 41.45 -12.34
#